data_4d91734e4546990cf449590d9aeb630e
#
_entry.id   4d91734e4546990cf449590d9aeb630e
#
_cell.length_a   1.000
_cell.length_b   1.000
_cell.length_c   1.000
_cell.angle_alpha   90.00
_cell.angle_beta   90.00
_cell.angle_gamma   90.00
#
_symmetry.space_group_name_H-M   'P 1'
#
loop_
_entity.id
_entity.type
_entity.pdbx_description
1 polymer ?
#
loop_
_entity_poly.entity_id
_entity_poly.type
_entity_poly.pdbx_seq_one_letter_code
_entity_poly.pdbx_strand_id
1 'polypeptide(L)'
;MDERYEPAAIERTAQRHWNDHRSFAAKEDPARAKFYCLSMFPYPSGRLHMGHVRNYTIGDVLSRFARMQGRNVLQPMGWDAFGLPAENAAMANGVAPAKWTRDNIAYMKKQLQALGFAIDWEREIATCDPSYYRWNQALFLRMREQGIAYKKTGVVNWDPVDQTVLANEQVIDGRGWRTGALVEKREIPMYYLNITRYADELLGDLGTLDGWPERVKTMQANWIGRSEGAEIAFPLADDARAIATDAAPLKVFTTRADTLFGVTFMAIAAEHPLALAAGARDPALQAFIDECRRGSTMEADVATMEKKGRRTGVHVLHPFTGKPVEVWVANYVLMGYGEGAVMGVPAHDERDFAFASQNGIDIVGVVRSKSDAYQQVVAPWIDAYGEHGITMNSGEFDGLESKAAVDAICAALEKKALGRKRVQFRLRDWGISRQRYWGCPIPLIHCEHCGEVPVPDNQLPVVLPEDLVPDGSGNPLAKNASFWKVDCPTCGKPARRETDTMDTFVDSSWYFLRYASADSNVAAVDARAAYWLPVDQYIGGIEHAILHLLYSRFWTKVMRDLGLVQLREPFSNLLTQGMVLNHIYWHQPAEGRRAYFNPLDVDVVERDGSKHYLATREDGSQLEVQYDGLGTMSKSKNNGVDPQGLVEKYGADTARLFMMFTAPPEQSLEWSDEGVQGAFRFIRRLWKAVYDHVGVGPAPALERGALSTAQKDLRRSAHQALAKVTDDIGRRRTFNTAVAAVMELLNAIGKFDDRSPQGRAVVQEALEIAVIALSPMVPHVCHTLWHELGHPEALIDVCWPAVDTEALAQDAITLVVQVNGKLRGQITVPVEADEATVRAAALAEESVRKFVGEAPPKKIVVVPRKLVNVVV
;
A
#
# COMPACT_ATOMS: atom_id res chain seq x y z
N MET A 1 -12.26 -6.75 42.54
CA MET A 1 -11.18 -7.05 41.57
C MET A 1 -10.44 -8.32 41.98
N ASP A 2 -10.16 -9.24 41.04
CA ASP A 2 -9.34 -10.42 41.28
C ASP A 2 -7.86 -10.07 41.24
N GLU A 3 -7.01 -10.74 42.07
CA GLU A 3 -5.57 -10.54 42.06
C GLU A 3 -4.94 -10.96 40.74
N ARG A 4 -5.44 -12.07 40.17
CA ARG A 4 -4.92 -12.65 38.93
C ARG A 4 -5.60 -12.04 37.71
N TYR A 5 -4.81 -11.60 36.76
CA TYR A 5 -5.30 -11.16 35.45
C TYR A 5 -5.70 -12.37 34.61
N GLU A 6 -7.00 -12.47 34.29
CA GLU A 6 -7.59 -13.54 33.46
C GLU A 6 -8.15 -12.96 32.16
N PRO A 7 -7.37 -12.92 31.06
CA PRO A 7 -7.72 -12.21 29.82
C PRO A 7 -9.09 -12.61 29.27
N ALA A 8 -9.33 -13.91 29.12
CA ALA A 8 -10.54 -14.41 28.48
C ALA A 8 -11.85 -14.01 29.18
N ALA A 9 -11.84 -13.87 30.53
CA ALA A 9 -13.02 -13.43 31.28
C ALA A 9 -13.27 -11.94 31.09
N ILE A 10 -12.20 -11.16 31.15
CA ILE A 10 -12.20 -9.69 30.99
C ILE A 10 -12.67 -9.32 29.60
N GLU A 11 -12.10 -9.96 28.57
CA GLU A 11 -12.42 -9.73 27.16
C GLU A 11 -13.90 -10.01 26.87
N ARG A 12 -14.42 -11.15 27.33
CA ARG A 12 -15.85 -11.47 27.18
C ARG A 12 -16.76 -10.44 27.86
N THR A 13 -16.38 -9.92 29.02
CA THR A 13 -17.18 -8.93 29.74
C THR A 13 -17.20 -7.60 29.01
N ALA A 14 -16.08 -7.10 28.55
CA ALA A 14 -15.99 -5.86 27.81
C ALA A 14 -16.71 -5.96 26.44
N GLN A 15 -16.49 -7.04 25.69
CA GLN A 15 -17.14 -7.26 24.40
C GLN A 15 -18.66 -7.40 24.52
N ARG A 16 -19.16 -8.07 25.57
CA ARG A 16 -20.60 -8.16 25.84
C ARG A 16 -21.16 -6.77 26.08
N HIS A 17 -20.54 -5.96 26.93
CA HIS A 17 -20.96 -4.59 27.16
C HIS A 17 -21.07 -3.79 25.86
N TRP A 18 -20.04 -3.83 25.01
CA TRP A 18 -20.02 -3.09 23.74
C TRP A 18 -21.11 -3.57 22.76
N ASN A 19 -21.35 -4.88 22.70
CA ASN A 19 -22.40 -5.45 21.86
C ASN A 19 -23.81 -5.09 22.35
N ASP A 20 -24.07 -5.23 23.63
CA ASP A 20 -25.39 -4.97 24.23
C ASP A 20 -25.77 -3.48 24.09
N HIS A 21 -24.80 -2.57 24.15
CA HIS A 21 -25.00 -1.13 24.00
C HIS A 21 -24.80 -0.65 22.56
N ARG A 22 -24.46 -1.53 21.61
CA ARG A 22 -24.17 -1.15 20.22
C ARG A 22 -23.14 0.01 20.15
N SER A 23 -22.11 -0.04 21.00
CA SER A 23 -21.20 1.08 21.28
C SER A 23 -20.48 1.63 20.05
N PHE A 24 -20.38 0.85 18.97
CA PHE A 24 -19.65 1.23 17.76
C PHE A 24 -20.55 1.54 16.57
N ALA A 25 -21.87 1.42 16.69
CA ALA A 25 -22.81 1.77 15.64
C ALA A 25 -22.77 3.28 15.37
N ALA A 26 -22.44 3.64 14.12
CA ALA A 26 -22.29 5.03 13.71
C ALA A 26 -23.57 5.55 13.04
N LYS A 27 -23.99 6.74 13.44
CA LYS A 27 -25.11 7.48 12.81
C LYS A 27 -24.63 8.86 12.42
N GLU A 28 -25.18 9.38 11.34
CA GLU A 28 -24.90 10.74 10.88
C GLU A 28 -25.37 11.75 11.91
N ASP A 29 -24.46 12.58 12.40
CA ASP A 29 -24.73 13.64 13.37
C ASP A 29 -24.00 14.92 12.94
N PRO A 30 -24.68 15.86 12.28
CA PRO A 30 -24.07 17.11 11.82
C PRO A 30 -23.51 18.01 12.94
N ALA A 31 -23.92 17.78 14.19
CA ALA A 31 -23.42 18.55 15.33
C ALA A 31 -22.03 18.07 15.79
N ARG A 32 -21.57 16.92 15.34
CA ARG A 32 -20.28 16.33 15.70
C ARG A 32 -19.35 16.25 14.50
N ALA A 33 -18.09 16.60 14.70
CA ALA A 33 -17.05 16.38 13.69
C ALA A 33 -16.90 14.87 13.42
N LYS A 34 -17.05 14.46 12.15
CA LYS A 34 -16.90 13.07 11.76
C LYS A 34 -15.44 12.62 11.81
N PHE A 35 -15.24 11.33 11.94
CA PHE A 35 -13.96 10.67 11.71
C PHE A 35 -14.20 9.30 11.08
N TYR A 36 -13.98 9.21 9.78
CA TYR A 36 -14.09 7.96 9.06
C TYR A 36 -12.70 7.31 8.96
N CYS A 37 -12.48 6.27 9.73
CA CYS A 37 -11.25 5.48 9.72
C CYS A 37 -11.50 4.16 9.02
N LEU A 38 -10.74 3.87 7.99
CA LEU A 38 -10.91 2.69 7.17
C LEU A 38 -9.58 1.97 6.98
N SER A 39 -9.50 0.74 7.46
CA SER A 39 -8.46 -0.21 7.08
C SER A 39 -8.91 -0.99 5.85
N MET A 40 -7.98 -1.27 4.93
CA MET A 40 -8.29 -2.10 3.75
C MET A 40 -8.93 -3.42 4.18
N PHE A 41 -10.05 -3.76 3.58
CA PHE A 41 -10.78 -4.97 3.92
C PHE A 41 -10.06 -6.24 3.42
N PRO A 42 -10.21 -7.39 4.10
CA PRO A 42 -9.47 -8.59 3.77
C PRO A 42 -10.13 -9.42 2.68
N TYR A 43 -9.32 -10.22 2.00
CA TYR A 43 -9.77 -11.38 1.23
C TYR A 43 -10.11 -12.55 2.16
N PRO A 44 -11.34 -13.11 2.10
CA PRO A 44 -11.71 -14.24 2.93
C PRO A 44 -11.18 -15.58 2.35
N SER A 45 -9.87 -15.69 2.23
CA SER A 45 -9.17 -16.85 1.66
C SER A 45 -8.62 -17.82 2.73
N GLY A 46 -9.14 -17.75 3.96
CA GLY A 46 -8.76 -18.58 5.08
C GLY A 46 -8.74 -17.83 6.41
N ARG A 47 -7.81 -18.14 7.29
CA ARG A 47 -7.66 -17.49 8.60
C ARG A 47 -6.99 -16.12 8.48
N LEU A 48 -7.23 -15.25 9.47
CA LEU A 48 -6.43 -14.04 9.66
C LEU A 48 -4.93 -14.40 9.86
N HIS A 49 -4.06 -13.51 9.53
CA HIS A 49 -2.64 -13.56 9.87
C HIS A 49 -2.24 -12.29 10.64
N MET A 50 -1.05 -12.29 11.25
CA MET A 50 -0.61 -11.18 12.10
C MET A 50 -0.49 -9.82 11.39
N GLY A 51 -0.34 -9.81 10.07
CA GLY A 51 -0.44 -8.58 9.27
C GLY A 51 -1.82 -7.95 9.31
N HIS A 52 -2.89 -8.75 9.29
CA HIS A 52 -4.26 -8.28 9.50
C HIS A 52 -4.44 -7.72 10.93
N VAL A 53 -3.95 -8.44 11.96
CA VAL A 53 -4.01 -7.97 13.34
C VAL A 53 -3.35 -6.60 13.47
N ARG A 54 -2.17 -6.42 12.85
CA ARG A 54 -1.47 -5.13 12.86
C ARG A 54 -2.27 -4.03 12.18
N ASN A 55 -2.73 -4.28 10.95
CA ASN A 55 -3.48 -3.30 10.15
C ASN A 55 -4.71 -2.80 10.91
N TYR A 56 -5.52 -3.73 11.40
CA TYR A 56 -6.78 -3.38 12.07
C TYR A 56 -6.57 -2.80 13.45
N THR A 57 -5.51 -3.20 14.17
CA THR A 57 -5.18 -2.57 15.47
C THR A 57 -4.77 -1.11 15.28
N ILE A 58 -4.00 -0.76 14.24
CA ILE A 58 -3.64 0.64 13.93
C ILE A 58 -4.92 1.47 13.74
N GLY A 59 -5.85 1.00 12.91
CA GLY A 59 -7.11 1.69 12.65
C GLY A 59 -7.97 1.81 13.91
N ASP A 60 -8.04 0.76 14.71
CA ASP A 60 -8.83 0.73 15.94
C ASP A 60 -8.29 1.69 17.00
N VAL A 61 -6.97 1.78 17.16
CA VAL A 61 -6.32 2.76 18.08
C VAL A 61 -6.71 4.19 17.69
N LEU A 62 -6.62 4.53 16.41
CA LEU A 62 -6.97 5.86 15.91
C LEU A 62 -8.47 6.15 16.07
N SER A 63 -9.32 5.17 15.81
CA SER A 63 -10.76 5.28 15.93
C SER A 63 -11.19 5.49 17.40
N ARG A 64 -10.65 4.70 18.33
CA ARG A 64 -10.93 4.84 19.77
C ARG A 64 -10.45 6.19 20.30
N PHE A 65 -9.26 6.60 19.93
CA PHE A 65 -8.72 7.90 20.32
C PHE A 65 -9.58 9.05 19.78
N ALA A 66 -9.99 9.00 18.50
CA ALA A 66 -10.88 10.00 17.92
C ALA A 66 -12.25 10.07 18.62
N ARG A 67 -12.83 8.91 19.00
CA ARG A 67 -14.07 8.83 19.78
C ARG A 67 -13.91 9.54 21.12
N MET A 68 -12.83 9.25 21.85
CA MET A 68 -12.54 9.91 23.14
C MET A 68 -12.29 11.41 22.99
N GLN A 69 -11.94 11.88 21.79
CA GLN A 69 -11.90 13.32 21.46
C GLN A 69 -13.26 13.91 21.10
N GLY A 70 -14.36 13.16 21.28
CA GLY A 70 -15.73 13.58 21.00
C GLY A 70 -16.14 13.53 19.54
N ARG A 71 -15.33 12.96 18.65
CA ARG A 71 -15.69 12.82 17.23
C ARG A 71 -16.74 11.74 17.02
N ASN A 72 -17.50 11.89 15.95
CA ASN A 72 -18.41 10.86 15.47
C ASN A 72 -17.62 9.89 14.55
N VAL A 73 -17.39 8.67 15.02
CA VAL A 73 -16.47 7.73 14.39
C VAL A 73 -17.21 6.69 13.58
N LEU A 74 -16.83 6.52 12.32
CA LEU A 74 -17.19 5.41 11.46
C LEU A 74 -15.95 4.52 11.24
N GLN A 75 -16.02 3.26 11.69
CA GLN A 75 -15.03 2.22 11.42
C GLN A 75 -15.77 0.96 10.94
N PRO A 76 -16.05 0.84 9.64
CA PRO A 76 -16.73 -0.31 9.07
C PRO A 76 -15.77 -1.47 8.78
N MET A 77 -16.34 -2.64 8.51
CA MET A 77 -15.64 -3.82 8.04
C MET A 77 -16.46 -4.53 6.98
N GLY A 78 -15.76 -5.24 6.07
CA GLY A 78 -16.37 -6.05 5.03
C GLY A 78 -15.35 -6.98 4.40
N TRP A 79 -15.72 -7.53 3.24
CA TRP A 79 -14.99 -8.64 2.65
C TRP A 79 -14.81 -8.40 1.15
N ASP A 80 -13.55 -8.38 0.72
CA ASP A 80 -13.22 -8.46 -0.72
C ASP A 80 -13.31 -9.93 -1.12
N ALA A 81 -14.49 -10.34 -1.55
CA ALA A 81 -14.91 -11.73 -1.47
C ALA A 81 -14.90 -12.45 -2.81
N PHE A 82 -14.60 -11.76 -3.91
CA PHE A 82 -14.42 -12.35 -5.23
C PHE A 82 -12.93 -12.67 -5.50
N GLY A 83 -12.67 -13.45 -6.54
CA GLY A 83 -11.35 -13.59 -7.13
C GLY A 83 -10.74 -14.99 -7.05
N LEU A 84 -9.58 -15.10 -7.70
CA LEU A 84 -8.79 -16.31 -7.88
C LEU A 84 -8.42 -17.06 -6.60
N PRO A 85 -8.04 -16.40 -5.48
CA PRO A 85 -7.66 -17.13 -4.29
C PRO A 85 -8.78 -18.02 -3.76
N ALA A 86 -10.03 -17.53 -3.77
CA ALA A 86 -11.19 -18.31 -3.36
C ALA A 86 -11.53 -19.41 -4.37
N GLU A 87 -11.50 -19.09 -5.67
CA GLU A 87 -11.76 -20.05 -6.75
C GLU A 87 -10.74 -21.21 -6.74
N ASN A 88 -9.45 -20.90 -6.62
CA ASN A 88 -8.38 -21.91 -6.58
C ASN A 88 -8.46 -22.78 -5.33
N ALA A 89 -8.74 -22.18 -4.16
CA ALA A 89 -8.89 -22.93 -2.92
C ALA A 89 -10.14 -23.83 -2.95
N ALA A 90 -11.25 -23.33 -3.47
CA ALA A 90 -12.49 -24.10 -3.65
C ALA A 90 -12.29 -25.28 -4.61
N MET A 91 -11.61 -25.05 -5.72
CA MET A 91 -11.27 -26.09 -6.68
C MET A 91 -10.35 -27.17 -6.06
N ALA A 92 -9.33 -26.78 -5.31
CA ALA A 92 -8.43 -27.70 -4.63
C ALA A 92 -9.14 -28.55 -3.57
N ASN A 93 -10.22 -28.04 -2.97
CA ASN A 93 -11.03 -28.74 -1.96
C ASN A 93 -12.32 -29.39 -2.53
N GLY A 94 -12.56 -29.28 -3.85
CA GLY A 94 -13.73 -29.87 -4.50
C GLY A 94 -15.07 -29.25 -4.04
N VAL A 95 -15.08 -27.96 -3.67
CA VAL A 95 -16.26 -27.24 -3.17
C VAL A 95 -16.59 -26.02 -4.04
N ALA A 96 -17.80 -25.48 -3.94
CA ALA A 96 -18.16 -24.26 -4.63
C ALA A 96 -17.46 -23.05 -3.98
N PRO A 97 -16.91 -22.08 -4.75
CA PRO A 97 -16.27 -20.86 -4.24
C PRO A 97 -17.18 -20.05 -3.30
N ALA A 98 -18.48 -19.97 -3.58
CA ALA A 98 -19.44 -19.30 -2.72
C ALA A 98 -19.44 -19.88 -1.29
N LYS A 99 -19.53 -21.19 -1.16
CA LYS A 99 -19.50 -21.87 0.15
C LYS A 99 -18.18 -21.63 0.87
N TRP A 100 -17.05 -21.84 0.17
CA TRP A 100 -15.72 -21.60 0.72
C TRP A 100 -15.55 -20.19 1.25
N THR A 101 -15.97 -19.20 0.45
CA THR A 101 -15.88 -17.78 0.81
C THR A 101 -16.72 -17.45 2.03
N ARG A 102 -18.00 -17.91 2.09
CA ARG A 102 -18.89 -17.63 3.22
C ARG A 102 -18.41 -18.28 4.51
N ASP A 103 -17.91 -19.51 4.44
CA ASP A 103 -17.32 -20.20 5.59
C ASP A 103 -16.12 -19.43 6.16
N ASN A 104 -15.26 -18.92 5.28
CA ASN A 104 -14.11 -18.11 5.69
C ASN A 104 -14.51 -16.73 6.25
N ILE A 105 -15.51 -16.06 5.66
CA ILE A 105 -16.06 -14.82 6.20
C ILE A 105 -16.54 -15.04 7.65
N ALA A 106 -17.34 -16.08 7.86
CA ALA A 106 -17.86 -16.38 9.19
C ALA A 106 -16.75 -16.66 10.21
N TYR A 107 -15.71 -17.37 9.80
CA TYR A 107 -14.56 -17.67 10.65
C TYR A 107 -13.71 -16.42 10.96
N MET A 108 -13.33 -15.66 9.94
CA MET A 108 -12.53 -14.44 10.11
C MET A 108 -13.27 -13.37 10.91
N LYS A 109 -14.60 -13.27 10.74
CA LYS A 109 -15.45 -12.37 11.55
C LYS A 109 -15.33 -12.69 13.04
N LYS A 110 -15.41 -13.97 13.41
CA LYS A 110 -15.21 -14.41 14.80
C LYS A 110 -13.83 -14.03 15.34
N GLN A 111 -12.78 -14.17 14.52
CA GLN A 111 -11.43 -13.76 14.91
C GLN A 111 -11.32 -12.25 15.13
N LEU A 112 -11.93 -11.43 14.24
CA LEU A 112 -11.94 -9.97 14.40
C LEU A 112 -12.72 -9.53 15.63
N GLN A 113 -13.87 -10.18 15.90
CA GLN A 113 -14.66 -9.92 17.09
C GLN A 113 -13.91 -10.30 18.37
N ALA A 114 -13.19 -11.44 18.38
CA ALA A 114 -12.35 -11.85 19.50
C ALA A 114 -11.21 -10.88 19.81
N LEU A 115 -10.69 -10.17 18.79
CA LEU A 115 -9.70 -9.11 18.95
C LEU A 115 -10.28 -7.82 19.52
N GLY A 116 -11.61 -7.70 19.61
CA GLY A 116 -12.32 -6.59 20.25
C GLY A 116 -12.20 -5.27 19.50
N PHE A 117 -12.14 -5.29 18.19
CA PHE A 117 -12.11 -4.07 17.37
C PHE A 117 -13.43 -3.31 17.43
N ALA A 118 -13.34 -1.97 17.45
CA ALA A 118 -14.48 -1.04 17.51
C ALA A 118 -15.18 -0.90 16.14
N ILE A 119 -15.56 -2.02 15.55
CA ILE A 119 -16.14 -2.11 14.20
C ILE A 119 -17.64 -1.92 14.26
N ASP A 120 -18.17 -1.08 13.36
CA ASP A 120 -19.60 -0.99 13.06
C ASP A 120 -20.03 -2.13 12.14
N TRP A 121 -20.43 -3.25 12.73
CA TRP A 121 -20.91 -4.44 12.01
C TRP A 121 -22.26 -4.27 11.30
N GLU A 122 -23.00 -3.19 11.59
CA GLU A 122 -24.26 -2.90 10.89
C GLU A 122 -24.02 -2.41 9.45
N ARG A 123 -22.80 -2.00 9.16
CA ARG A 123 -22.37 -1.58 7.81
C ARG A 123 -21.50 -2.63 7.11
N GLU A 124 -21.58 -3.89 7.56
CA GLU A 124 -20.85 -4.99 6.92
C GLU A 124 -21.30 -5.19 5.47
N ILE A 125 -20.35 -5.37 4.57
CA ILE A 125 -20.59 -5.69 3.15
C ILE A 125 -19.69 -6.85 2.73
N ALA A 126 -20.15 -7.63 1.74
CA ALA A 126 -19.31 -8.59 1.03
C ALA A 126 -19.45 -8.33 -0.48
N THR A 127 -18.33 -8.22 -1.17
CA THR A 127 -18.35 -7.87 -2.61
C THR A 127 -19.00 -8.95 -3.48
N CYS A 128 -19.06 -10.20 -2.99
CA CYS A 128 -19.73 -11.31 -3.65
C CYS A 128 -21.25 -11.35 -3.44
N ASP A 129 -21.81 -10.46 -2.61
CA ASP A 129 -23.26 -10.41 -2.41
C ASP A 129 -23.96 -9.68 -3.57
N PRO A 130 -25.09 -10.21 -4.09
CA PRO A 130 -25.87 -9.55 -5.14
C PRO A 130 -26.27 -8.12 -4.78
N SER A 131 -26.50 -7.81 -3.50
CA SER A 131 -26.81 -6.47 -2.99
C SER A 131 -25.64 -5.49 -3.15
N TYR A 132 -24.40 -5.98 -3.25
CA TYR A 132 -23.21 -5.19 -3.53
C TYR A 132 -22.94 -5.11 -5.03
N TYR A 133 -22.70 -6.24 -5.70
CA TYR A 133 -22.19 -6.22 -7.08
C TYR A 133 -23.23 -5.78 -8.13
N ARG A 134 -24.55 -5.74 -7.78
CA ARG A 134 -25.53 -5.07 -8.63
C ARG A 134 -25.13 -3.64 -8.99
N TRP A 135 -24.45 -2.97 -8.07
CA TRP A 135 -24.01 -1.60 -8.28
C TRP A 135 -22.75 -1.51 -9.14
N ASN A 136 -21.84 -2.49 -9.07
CA ASN A 136 -20.77 -2.61 -10.06
C ASN A 136 -21.34 -2.71 -11.48
N GLN A 137 -22.37 -3.54 -11.62
CA GLN A 137 -23.05 -3.74 -12.91
C GLN A 137 -23.74 -2.44 -13.38
N ALA A 138 -24.48 -1.79 -12.51
CA ALA A 138 -25.16 -0.53 -12.83
C ALA A 138 -24.14 0.58 -13.20
N LEU A 139 -23.06 0.72 -12.44
CA LEU A 139 -21.99 1.69 -12.70
C LEU A 139 -21.29 1.39 -14.03
N PHE A 140 -20.98 0.12 -14.33
CA PHE A 140 -20.40 -0.28 -15.61
C PHE A 140 -21.29 0.13 -16.79
N LEU A 141 -22.60 -0.08 -16.71
CA LEU A 141 -23.52 0.32 -17.78
C LEU A 141 -23.51 1.85 -17.97
N ARG A 142 -23.53 2.63 -16.90
CA ARG A 142 -23.43 4.10 -16.97
C ARG A 142 -22.09 4.57 -17.52
N MET A 143 -21.00 3.92 -17.15
CA MET A 143 -19.68 4.21 -17.73
C MET A 143 -19.66 3.90 -19.23
N ARG A 144 -20.36 2.83 -19.65
CA ARG A 144 -20.47 2.48 -21.06
C ARG A 144 -21.23 3.55 -21.85
N GLU A 145 -22.33 4.07 -21.32
CA GLU A 145 -23.11 5.17 -21.92
C GLU A 145 -22.25 6.43 -22.11
N GLN A 146 -21.32 6.69 -21.21
CA GLN A 146 -20.39 7.84 -21.25
C GLN A 146 -19.10 7.56 -22.04
N GLY A 147 -18.94 6.38 -22.63
CA GLY A 147 -17.73 5.97 -23.35
C GLY A 147 -16.51 5.79 -22.43
N ILE A 148 -16.71 5.66 -21.12
CA ILE A 148 -15.66 5.35 -20.15
C ILE A 148 -15.38 3.84 -20.16
N ALA A 149 -16.42 3.02 -20.22
CA ALA A 149 -16.29 1.59 -20.45
C ALA A 149 -16.52 1.29 -21.95
N TYR A 150 -15.61 0.54 -22.56
CA TYR A 150 -15.66 0.22 -23.97
C TYR A 150 -15.04 -1.15 -24.28
N LYS A 151 -15.34 -1.71 -25.44
CA LYS A 151 -14.80 -2.99 -25.91
C LYS A 151 -13.69 -2.77 -26.91
N LYS A 152 -12.60 -3.48 -26.76
CA LYS A 152 -11.46 -3.47 -27.68
C LYS A 152 -10.80 -4.84 -27.69
N THR A 153 -10.30 -5.26 -28.86
CA THR A 153 -9.40 -6.41 -28.94
C THR A 153 -8.03 -6.02 -28.41
N GLY A 154 -7.53 -6.81 -27.49
CA GLY A 154 -6.21 -6.62 -26.85
C GLY A 154 -5.39 -7.90 -26.86
N VAL A 155 -4.06 -7.75 -26.89
CA VAL A 155 -3.14 -8.87 -26.76
C VAL A 155 -2.98 -9.23 -25.28
N VAL A 156 -3.23 -10.50 -24.96
CA VAL A 156 -3.20 -11.02 -23.58
C VAL A 156 -2.30 -12.25 -23.48
N ASN A 157 -1.86 -12.57 -22.26
CA ASN A 157 -1.23 -13.85 -21.97
C ASN A 157 -2.32 -14.91 -21.80
N TRP A 158 -2.30 -15.90 -22.65
CA TRP A 158 -3.24 -17.02 -22.64
C TRP A 158 -2.57 -18.30 -22.19
N ASP A 159 -3.15 -18.94 -21.17
CA ASP A 159 -2.76 -20.30 -20.81
C ASP A 159 -3.60 -21.31 -21.61
N PRO A 160 -2.99 -22.10 -22.49
CA PRO A 160 -3.74 -23.01 -23.34
C PRO A 160 -4.30 -24.23 -22.59
N VAL A 161 -3.75 -24.56 -21.43
CA VAL A 161 -4.22 -25.67 -20.57
C VAL A 161 -5.39 -25.23 -19.71
N ASP A 162 -5.24 -24.11 -19.01
CA ASP A 162 -6.31 -23.53 -18.19
C ASP A 162 -7.37 -22.81 -19.01
N GLN A 163 -7.13 -22.57 -20.30
CA GLN A 163 -8.00 -21.84 -21.23
C GLN A 163 -8.46 -20.48 -20.65
N THR A 164 -7.52 -19.70 -20.17
CA THR A 164 -7.79 -18.43 -19.50
C THR A 164 -6.71 -17.39 -19.75
N VAL A 165 -7.09 -16.12 -19.62
CA VAL A 165 -6.14 -15.00 -19.60
C VAL A 165 -5.42 -14.98 -18.26
N LEU A 166 -4.10 -14.84 -18.30
CA LEU A 166 -3.24 -14.62 -17.15
C LEU A 166 -2.85 -13.15 -17.09
N ALA A 167 -2.89 -12.60 -15.89
CA ALA A 167 -2.22 -11.33 -15.61
C ALA A 167 -0.68 -11.50 -15.79
N ASN A 168 0.03 -10.40 -16.01
CA ASN A 168 1.48 -10.47 -16.24
C ASN A 168 2.23 -11.13 -15.06
N GLU A 169 1.77 -10.86 -13.82
CA GLU A 169 2.31 -11.43 -12.58
C GLU A 169 2.10 -12.94 -12.44
N GLN A 170 1.22 -13.50 -13.25
CA GLN A 170 0.93 -14.93 -13.29
C GLN A 170 1.73 -15.68 -14.36
N VAL A 171 2.65 -14.99 -15.03
CA VAL A 171 3.56 -15.58 -16.02
C VAL A 171 4.97 -15.58 -15.44
N ILE A 172 5.55 -16.77 -15.26
CA ILE A 172 6.90 -16.95 -14.73
C ILE A 172 7.73 -17.63 -15.83
N ASP A 173 8.81 -16.99 -16.26
CA ASP A 173 9.67 -17.49 -17.33
C ASP A 173 8.90 -17.91 -18.60
N GLY A 174 7.89 -17.12 -18.97
CA GLY A 174 7.04 -17.39 -20.14
C GLY A 174 6.05 -18.52 -19.96
N ARG A 175 5.86 -19.01 -18.74
CA ARG A 175 4.96 -20.12 -18.40
C ARG A 175 3.89 -19.70 -17.41
N GLY A 176 2.71 -20.29 -17.54
CA GLY A 176 1.65 -20.12 -16.54
C GLY A 176 2.10 -20.63 -15.18
N TRP A 177 1.97 -19.81 -14.16
CA TRP A 177 2.41 -20.10 -12.79
C TRP A 177 1.79 -21.36 -12.17
N ARG A 178 0.59 -21.74 -12.61
CA ARG A 178 -0.16 -22.91 -12.14
C ARG A 178 0.09 -24.15 -12.99
N THR A 179 -0.08 -24.03 -14.30
CA THR A 179 -0.02 -25.15 -15.22
C THR A 179 1.40 -25.50 -15.66
N GLY A 180 2.33 -24.56 -15.61
CA GLY A 180 3.65 -24.68 -16.21
C GLY A 180 3.64 -24.70 -17.74
N ALA A 181 2.48 -24.56 -18.38
CA ALA A 181 2.36 -24.47 -19.84
C ALA A 181 2.98 -23.18 -20.35
N LEU A 182 3.57 -23.23 -21.54
CA LEU A 182 4.00 -22.02 -22.25
C LEU A 182 2.77 -21.17 -22.56
N VAL A 183 2.84 -19.90 -22.18
CA VAL A 183 1.77 -18.97 -22.46
C VAL A 183 1.78 -18.57 -23.94
N GLU A 184 0.59 -18.41 -24.49
CA GLU A 184 0.39 -17.90 -25.83
C GLU A 184 -0.05 -16.45 -25.76
N LYS A 185 0.40 -15.62 -26.71
CA LYS A 185 -0.17 -14.29 -26.91
C LYS A 185 -1.39 -14.44 -27.81
N ARG A 186 -2.56 -14.06 -27.30
CA ARG A 186 -3.80 -14.09 -28.06
C ARG A 186 -4.44 -12.71 -28.11
N GLU A 187 -5.04 -12.39 -29.23
CA GLU A 187 -5.92 -11.23 -29.35
C GLU A 187 -7.33 -11.64 -28.93
N ILE A 188 -7.81 -11.04 -27.85
CA ILE A 188 -9.14 -11.31 -27.29
C ILE A 188 -9.91 -10.01 -27.16
N PRO A 189 -11.17 -9.96 -27.60
CA PRO A 189 -12.04 -8.81 -27.34
C PRO A 189 -12.34 -8.75 -25.84
N MET A 190 -12.01 -7.63 -25.20
CA MET A 190 -12.20 -7.40 -23.78
C MET A 190 -12.82 -6.04 -23.53
N TYR A 191 -13.42 -5.88 -22.36
CA TYR A 191 -13.89 -4.58 -21.88
C TYR A 191 -12.78 -3.86 -21.13
N TYR A 192 -12.68 -2.55 -21.39
CA TYR A 192 -11.70 -1.65 -20.80
C TYR A 192 -12.39 -0.47 -20.14
N LEU A 193 -11.78 0.04 -19.07
CA LEU A 193 -12.13 1.34 -18.49
C LEU A 193 -11.08 2.37 -18.92
N ASN A 194 -11.54 3.49 -19.47
CA ASN A 194 -10.71 4.58 -20.01
C ASN A 194 -10.12 5.43 -18.90
N ILE A 195 -9.21 4.83 -18.08
CA ILE A 195 -8.51 5.54 -17.03
C ILE A 195 -7.57 6.61 -17.58
N THR A 196 -7.08 6.44 -18.82
CA THR A 196 -6.17 7.39 -19.46
C THR A 196 -6.85 8.75 -19.71
N ARG A 197 -8.18 8.79 -19.87
CA ARG A 197 -8.96 10.02 -19.94
C ARG A 197 -8.79 10.91 -18.70
N TYR A 198 -8.49 10.30 -17.57
CA TYR A 198 -8.31 10.98 -16.27
C TYR A 198 -6.83 11.16 -15.88
N ALA A 199 -5.89 10.78 -16.76
CA ALA A 199 -4.46 10.75 -16.42
C ALA A 199 -3.91 12.10 -15.94
N ASP A 200 -4.26 13.20 -16.63
CA ASP A 200 -3.84 14.55 -16.24
C ASP A 200 -4.42 14.98 -14.89
N GLU A 201 -5.71 14.67 -14.65
CA GLU A 201 -6.35 14.99 -13.37
C GLU A 201 -5.79 14.13 -12.23
N LEU A 202 -5.61 12.83 -12.46
CA LEU A 202 -4.99 11.93 -11.49
C LEU A 202 -3.57 12.38 -11.11
N LEU A 203 -2.80 12.84 -12.09
CA LEU A 203 -1.45 13.36 -11.85
C LEU A 203 -1.46 14.70 -11.12
N GLY A 204 -2.29 15.65 -11.60
CA GLY A 204 -2.38 17.00 -11.03
C GLY A 204 -2.86 16.99 -9.58
N ASP A 205 -3.85 16.17 -9.27
CA ASP A 205 -4.43 16.08 -7.93
C ASP A 205 -3.50 15.40 -6.89
N LEU A 206 -2.39 14.74 -7.30
CA LEU A 206 -1.37 14.27 -6.35
C LEU A 206 -0.80 15.42 -5.50
N GLY A 207 -0.74 16.63 -6.06
CA GLY A 207 -0.30 17.82 -5.35
C GLY A 207 -1.26 18.30 -4.24
N THR A 208 -2.50 17.79 -4.21
CA THR A 208 -3.51 18.12 -3.18
C THR A 208 -3.59 17.09 -2.06
N LEU A 209 -2.83 15.99 -2.16
CA LEU A 209 -2.83 14.87 -1.21
C LEU A 209 -1.76 15.07 -0.13
N ASP A 210 -1.91 16.12 0.68
CA ASP A 210 -0.93 16.48 1.73
C ASP A 210 -0.79 15.40 2.81
N GLY A 211 -1.87 14.66 3.08
CA GLY A 211 -1.89 13.56 4.05
C GLY A 211 -1.38 12.22 3.53
N TRP A 212 -0.81 12.18 2.31
CA TRP A 212 -0.29 10.96 1.71
C TRP A 212 1.23 10.89 1.77
N PRO A 213 1.82 9.69 1.97
CA PRO A 213 3.27 9.50 1.90
C PRO A 213 3.83 9.90 0.53
N GLU A 214 4.91 10.68 0.52
CA GLU A 214 5.57 11.13 -0.73
C GLU A 214 5.97 9.95 -1.62
N ARG A 215 6.38 8.84 -1.01
CA ARG A 215 6.73 7.63 -1.75
C ARG A 215 5.56 7.11 -2.59
N VAL A 216 4.33 7.11 -2.06
CA VAL A 216 3.15 6.66 -2.80
C VAL A 216 2.82 7.62 -3.93
N LYS A 217 2.88 8.94 -3.69
CA LYS A 217 2.67 9.96 -4.72
C LYS A 217 3.68 9.81 -5.86
N THR A 218 4.95 9.61 -5.53
CA THR A 218 6.01 9.38 -6.52
C THR A 218 5.77 8.10 -7.33
N MET A 219 5.36 7.00 -6.68
CA MET A 219 5.03 5.75 -7.37
C MET A 219 3.88 5.95 -8.36
N GLN A 220 2.81 6.66 -7.97
CA GLN A 220 1.70 6.96 -8.87
C GLN A 220 2.10 7.89 -10.01
N ALA A 221 2.85 8.96 -9.73
CA ALA A 221 3.32 9.87 -10.76
C ALA A 221 4.17 9.15 -11.81
N ASN A 222 5.09 8.29 -11.37
CA ASN A 222 5.91 7.47 -12.26
C ASN A 222 5.09 6.46 -13.06
N TRP A 223 4.06 5.87 -12.45
CA TRP A 223 3.18 4.92 -13.12
C TRP A 223 2.31 5.59 -14.17
N ILE A 224 1.74 6.75 -13.86
CA ILE A 224 1.01 7.57 -14.83
C ILE A 224 1.94 8.01 -15.96
N GLY A 225 3.16 8.42 -15.62
CA GLY A 225 4.27 8.60 -16.55
C GLY A 225 3.95 9.57 -17.68
N ARG A 226 3.58 10.83 -17.33
CA ARG A 226 3.32 11.89 -18.29
C ARG A 226 4.62 12.31 -18.98
N SER A 227 4.66 12.17 -20.28
CA SER A 227 5.79 12.58 -21.12
C SER A 227 5.34 13.59 -22.16
N GLU A 228 6.04 14.69 -22.26
CA GLU A 228 5.87 15.67 -23.34
C GLU A 228 6.95 15.40 -24.40
N GLY A 229 6.54 15.26 -25.64
CA GLY A 229 7.44 14.93 -26.71
C GLY A 229 6.87 15.28 -28.08
N ALA A 230 7.45 14.68 -29.10
CA ALA A 230 7.05 14.80 -30.49
C ALA A 230 6.56 13.46 -31.04
N GLU A 231 5.41 13.48 -31.69
CA GLU A 231 5.02 12.43 -32.67
C GLU A 231 5.66 12.81 -34.00
N ILE A 232 6.46 11.91 -34.54
CA ILE A 232 7.20 12.14 -35.79
C ILE A 232 6.85 11.05 -36.78
N ALA A 233 6.46 11.43 -37.99
CA ALA A 233 6.09 10.53 -39.06
C ALA A 233 7.25 10.42 -40.07
N PHE A 234 7.74 9.20 -40.26
CA PHE A 234 8.74 8.86 -41.26
C PHE A 234 8.05 8.27 -42.49
N PRO A 235 8.02 8.96 -43.65
CA PRO A 235 7.44 8.43 -44.86
C PRO A 235 8.09 7.09 -45.28
N LEU A 236 7.31 6.14 -45.75
CA LEU A 236 7.85 4.86 -46.25
C LEU A 236 8.67 5.12 -47.50
N ALA A 237 9.85 4.50 -47.63
CA ALA A 237 10.57 4.41 -48.90
C ALA A 237 9.87 3.42 -49.85
N ASP A 238 10.26 3.38 -51.11
CA ASP A 238 9.58 2.56 -52.16
C ASP A 238 9.64 1.06 -51.82
N ASP A 239 10.72 0.58 -51.23
CA ASP A 239 10.85 -0.81 -50.81
C ASP A 239 9.86 -1.17 -49.68
N ALA A 240 9.65 -0.28 -48.72
CA ALA A 240 8.68 -0.46 -47.64
C ALA A 240 7.24 -0.36 -48.14
N ARG A 241 6.95 0.61 -49.07
CA ARG A 241 5.63 0.73 -49.71
C ARG A 241 5.27 -0.50 -50.54
N ALA A 242 6.24 -1.18 -51.09
CA ALA A 242 6.01 -2.40 -51.89
C ALA A 242 5.52 -3.60 -51.06
N ILE A 243 5.68 -3.55 -49.75
CA ILE A 243 5.26 -4.62 -48.83
C ILE A 243 4.21 -4.20 -47.82
N ALA A 244 4.08 -2.90 -47.55
CA ALA A 244 3.15 -2.40 -46.53
C ALA A 244 1.69 -2.64 -46.97
N THR A 245 0.83 -2.96 -46.03
CA THR A 245 -0.61 -3.15 -46.24
C THR A 245 -1.34 -1.83 -46.46
N ASP A 246 -0.77 -0.71 -45.99
CA ASP A 246 -1.20 0.64 -46.27
C ASP A 246 0.02 1.53 -46.52
N ALA A 247 -0.21 2.74 -47.08
CA ALA A 247 0.84 3.70 -47.37
C ALA A 247 1.12 4.69 -46.22
N ALA A 248 0.63 4.40 -45.01
CA ALA A 248 0.79 5.29 -43.90
C ALA A 248 2.27 5.40 -43.47
N PRO A 249 2.75 6.60 -43.08
CA PRO A 249 4.11 6.75 -42.60
C PRO A 249 4.33 6.02 -41.28
N LEU A 250 5.57 5.56 -41.03
CA LEU A 250 5.95 5.00 -39.75
C LEU A 250 6.02 6.10 -38.70
N LYS A 251 5.20 6.04 -37.67
CA LYS A 251 5.14 7.03 -36.60
C LYS A 251 5.92 6.59 -35.37
N VAL A 252 6.63 7.53 -34.78
CA VAL A 252 7.33 7.35 -33.51
C VAL A 252 6.98 8.47 -32.54
N PHE A 253 7.06 8.17 -31.26
CA PHE A 253 7.04 9.16 -30.20
C PHE A 253 8.42 9.27 -29.55
N THR A 254 8.91 10.50 -29.37
CA THR A 254 10.18 10.76 -28.70
C THR A 254 10.09 12.00 -27.81
N THR A 255 10.72 11.97 -26.65
CA THR A 255 10.96 13.15 -25.80
C THR A 255 12.19 13.94 -26.24
N ARG A 256 13.01 13.37 -27.15
CA ARG A 256 14.28 13.88 -27.61
C ARG A 256 14.23 14.20 -29.11
N ALA A 257 13.27 15.02 -29.52
CA ALA A 257 13.22 15.48 -30.92
C ALA A 257 14.48 16.27 -31.34
N ASP A 258 15.22 16.85 -30.39
CA ASP A 258 16.54 17.48 -30.58
C ASP A 258 17.58 16.52 -31.17
N THR A 259 17.38 15.21 -31.02
CA THR A 259 18.30 14.19 -31.56
C THR A 259 17.88 13.61 -32.91
N LEU A 260 16.80 14.14 -33.52
CA LEU A 260 16.22 13.59 -34.76
C LEU A 260 17.24 13.41 -35.89
N PHE A 261 18.16 14.33 -36.09
CA PHE A 261 19.17 14.25 -37.13
C PHE A 261 20.27 13.21 -36.88
N GLY A 262 20.31 12.64 -35.68
CA GLY A 262 21.18 11.53 -35.28
C GLY A 262 20.53 10.16 -35.45
N VAL A 263 19.35 10.07 -36.05
CA VAL A 263 18.66 8.82 -36.32
C VAL A 263 19.41 8.04 -37.39
N THR A 264 19.87 6.83 -37.05
CA THR A 264 20.60 5.96 -37.99
C THR A 264 19.91 4.65 -38.28
N PHE A 265 18.93 4.28 -37.46
CA PHE A 265 18.03 3.14 -37.70
C PHE A 265 16.66 3.38 -37.08
N MET A 266 15.68 2.63 -37.52
CA MET A 266 14.36 2.54 -36.90
C MET A 266 14.20 1.15 -36.31
N ALA A 267 13.62 1.03 -35.14
CA ALA A 267 13.30 -0.26 -34.55
C ALA A 267 11.77 -0.38 -34.38
N ILE A 268 11.22 -1.52 -34.81
CA ILE A 268 9.79 -1.82 -34.71
C ILE A 268 9.54 -3.10 -33.90
N ALA A 269 8.36 -3.17 -33.28
CA ALA A 269 7.90 -4.35 -32.55
C ALA A 269 7.69 -5.55 -33.48
N ALA A 270 7.84 -6.74 -32.97
CA ALA A 270 7.61 -7.98 -33.69
C ALA A 270 6.17 -8.12 -34.24
N GLU A 271 5.21 -7.49 -33.54
CA GLU A 271 3.79 -7.47 -33.92
C GLU A 271 3.43 -6.35 -34.91
N HIS A 272 4.36 -5.46 -35.23
CA HIS A 272 4.10 -4.33 -36.12
C HIS A 272 3.75 -4.83 -37.54
N PRO A 273 2.72 -4.28 -38.21
CA PRO A 273 2.30 -4.74 -39.55
C PRO A 273 3.46 -4.80 -40.56
N LEU A 274 4.36 -3.82 -40.55
CA LEU A 274 5.53 -3.81 -41.43
C LEU A 274 6.52 -4.95 -41.12
N ALA A 275 6.68 -5.32 -39.83
CA ALA A 275 7.51 -6.47 -39.41
C ALA A 275 6.92 -7.78 -39.94
N LEU A 276 5.62 -7.98 -39.80
CA LEU A 276 4.93 -9.18 -40.28
C LEU A 276 4.99 -9.28 -41.82
N ALA A 277 4.81 -8.17 -42.52
CA ALA A 277 4.91 -8.12 -43.98
C ALA A 277 6.33 -8.43 -44.46
N ALA A 278 7.37 -7.95 -43.80
CA ALA A 278 8.76 -8.27 -44.08
C ALA A 278 9.10 -9.74 -43.74
N GLY A 279 8.63 -10.23 -42.59
CA GLY A 279 8.82 -11.62 -42.14
C GLY A 279 8.22 -12.64 -43.14
N ALA A 280 7.09 -12.34 -43.76
CA ALA A 280 6.47 -13.19 -44.76
C ALA A 280 7.38 -13.44 -46.01
N ARG A 281 8.42 -12.63 -46.21
CA ARG A 281 9.37 -12.70 -47.31
C ARG A 281 10.76 -13.24 -46.93
N ASP A 282 11.05 -13.27 -45.65
CA ASP A 282 12.32 -13.75 -45.06
C ASP A 282 12.05 -14.73 -43.91
N PRO A 283 12.24 -16.06 -44.17
CA PRO A 283 12.04 -17.08 -43.14
C PRO A 283 12.87 -16.89 -41.86
N ALA A 284 14.10 -16.31 -42.01
CA ALA A 284 14.96 -16.06 -40.85
C ALA A 284 14.46 -14.88 -39.99
N LEU A 285 13.89 -13.85 -40.63
CA LEU A 285 13.24 -12.76 -39.95
C LEU A 285 11.93 -13.26 -39.29
N GLN A 286 11.15 -14.10 -39.99
CA GLN A 286 9.94 -14.68 -39.41
C GLN A 286 10.24 -15.50 -38.13
N ALA A 287 11.29 -16.32 -38.15
CA ALA A 287 11.72 -17.09 -36.97
C ALA A 287 12.07 -16.18 -35.79
N PHE A 288 12.75 -15.03 -36.04
CA PHE A 288 13.06 -14.04 -35.02
C PHE A 288 11.81 -13.31 -34.49
N ILE A 289 10.87 -12.98 -35.36
CA ILE A 289 9.57 -12.43 -34.99
C ILE A 289 8.82 -13.39 -34.04
N ASP A 290 8.81 -14.68 -34.38
CA ASP A 290 8.17 -15.70 -33.56
C ASP A 290 8.88 -15.89 -32.19
N GLU A 291 10.22 -15.76 -32.15
CA GLU A 291 11.00 -15.74 -30.90
C GLU A 291 10.59 -14.54 -30.02
N CYS A 292 10.56 -13.32 -30.58
CA CYS A 292 10.19 -12.12 -29.88
C CYS A 292 8.76 -12.18 -29.33
N ARG A 293 7.80 -12.72 -30.10
CA ARG A 293 6.39 -12.84 -29.70
C ARG A 293 6.17 -13.82 -28.54
N ARG A 294 7.08 -14.73 -28.28
CA ARG A 294 7.06 -15.63 -27.12
C ARG A 294 7.66 -15.01 -25.86
N GLY A 295 8.42 -13.93 -26.01
CA GLY A 295 9.06 -13.22 -24.91
C GLY A 295 8.11 -12.47 -24.00
N SER A 296 8.60 -11.97 -22.85
CA SER A 296 7.85 -11.12 -21.95
C SER A 296 7.48 -9.79 -22.59
N THR A 297 6.28 -9.28 -22.25
CA THR A 297 5.83 -7.93 -22.60
C THR A 297 5.94 -6.95 -21.42
N MET A 298 6.52 -7.37 -20.30
CA MET A 298 6.75 -6.51 -19.15
C MET A 298 7.96 -5.61 -19.42
N GLU A 299 7.77 -4.30 -19.23
CA GLU A 299 8.82 -3.30 -19.44
C GLU A 299 10.07 -3.58 -18.57
N ALA A 300 9.88 -4.09 -17.37
CA ALA A 300 10.96 -4.46 -16.47
C ALA A 300 11.82 -5.62 -17.00
N ASP A 301 11.18 -6.65 -17.57
CA ASP A 301 11.91 -7.78 -18.16
C ASP A 301 12.63 -7.36 -19.43
N VAL A 302 11.93 -6.55 -20.27
CA VAL A 302 12.52 -5.98 -21.48
C VAL A 302 13.70 -5.07 -21.17
N ALA A 303 13.69 -4.37 -20.03
CA ALA A 303 14.81 -3.50 -19.62
C ALA A 303 16.09 -4.29 -19.33
N THR A 304 15.98 -5.50 -18.80
CA THR A 304 17.13 -6.32 -18.35
C THR A 304 17.61 -7.34 -19.36
N MET A 305 16.80 -7.66 -20.39
CA MET A 305 17.17 -8.65 -21.41
C MET A 305 18.24 -8.15 -22.38
N GLU A 306 18.99 -9.07 -22.98
CA GLU A 306 19.90 -8.79 -24.08
C GLU A 306 19.16 -8.21 -25.28
N LYS A 307 19.63 -7.06 -25.80
CA LYS A 307 18.99 -6.37 -26.92
C LYS A 307 19.36 -7.03 -28.24
N LYS A 308 18.38 -7.63 -28.91
CA LYS A 308 18.52 -8.32 -30.20
C LYS A 308 17.66 -7.67 -31.25
N GLY A 309 18.11 -7.68 -32.48
CA GLY A 309 17.31 -7.20 -33.61
C GLY A 309 17.74 -7.86 -34.93
N ARG A 310 16.81 -7.78 -35.92
CA ARG A 310 17.06 -8.21 -37.28
C ARG A 310 16.61 -7.16 -38.27
N ARG A 311 17.38 -7.00 -39.33
CA ARG A 311 17.03 -6.13 -40.47
C ARG A 311 15.79 -6.62 -41.15
N THR A 312 14.93 -5.70 -41.55
CA THR A 312 13.74 -6.00 -42.34
C THR A 312 14.02 -5.93 -43.85
N GLY A 313 15.16 -5.32 -44.23
CA GLY A 313 15.48 -5.06 -45.62
C GLY A 313 14.69 -3.91 -46.28
N VAL A 314 13.94 -3.15 -45.49
CA VAL A 314 13.18 -1.98 -45.97
C VAL A 314 13.57 -0.72 -45.22
N HIS A 315 13.23 0.46 -45.81
CA HIS A 315 13.63 1.76 -45.33
C HIS A 315 12.44 2.70 -45.14
N VAL A 316 12.62 3.69 -44.30
CA VAL A 316 11.79 4.88 -44.19
C VAL A 316 12.62 6.11 -44.55
N LEU A 317 11.96 7.21 -44.85
CA LEU A 317 12.66 8.45 -45.24
C LEU A 317 12.74 9.41 -44.04
N HIS A 318 13.92 9.92 -43.73
CA HIS A 318 14.09 10.95 -42.72
C HIS A 318 13.30 12.20 -43.06
N PRO A 319 12.48 12.76 -42.14
CA PRO A 319 11.47 13.79 -42.49
C PRO A 319 12.04 15.13 -42.98
N PHE A 320 13.30 15.44 -42.67
CA PHE A 320 13.97 16.66 -43.15
C PHE A 320 14.91 16.40 -44.31
N THR A 321 15.76 15.40 -44.21
CA THR A 321 16.84 15.15 -45.18
C THR A 321 16.39 14.29 -46.35
N GLY A 322 15.29 13.56 -46.24
CA GLY A 322 14.86 12.56 -47.21
C GLY A 322 15.78 11.34 -47.36
N LYS A 323 16.82 11.22 -46.55
CA LYS A 323 17.74 10.07 -46.58
C LYS A 323 17.01 8.80 -46.10
N PRO A 324 17.30 7.63 -46.70
CA PRO A 324 16.73 6.36 -46.25
C PRO A 324 17.34 5.98 -44.90
N VAL A 325 16.48 5.50 -43.98
CA VAL A 325 16.80 4.98 -42.66
C VAL A 325 16.31 3.54 -42.60
N GLU A 326 17.20 2.59 -42.31
CA GLU A 326 16.87 1.17 -42.30
C GLU A 326 15.95 0.81 -41.12
N VAL A 327 14.98 -0.08 -41.37
CA VAL A 327 14.05 -0.57 -40.36
C VAL A 327 14.49 -1.95 -39.86
N TRP A 328 14.51 -2.12 -38.54
CA TRP A 328 14.85 -3.34 -37.83
C TRP A 328 13.67 -3.84 -36.99
N VAL A 329 13.46 -5.14 -36.91
CA VAL A 329 12.64 -5.72 -35.85
C VAL A 329 13.53 -5.90 -34.61
N ALA A 330 13.08 -5.42 -33.46
CA ALA A 330 13.86 -5.52 -32.21
C ALA A 330 13.02 -6.08 -31.06
N ASN A 331 13.64 -6.93 -30.22
CA ASN A 331 12.98 -7.60 -29.10
C ASN A 331 12.64 -6.66 -27.92
N TYR A 332 13.15 -5.44 -27.93
CA TYR A 332 12.95 -4.45 -26.89
C TYR A 332 11.95 -3.34 -27.27
N VAL A 333 11.31 -3.41 -28.41
CA VAL A 333 10.24 -2.49 -28.83
C VAL A 333 8.90 -3.17 -28.58
N LEU A 334 8.04 -2.49 -27.81
CA LEU A 334 6.71 -2.99 -27.46
C LEU A 334 5.64 -2.33 -28.35
N MET A 335 4.74 -3.12 -28.93
CA MET A 335 3.65 -2.62 -29.77
C MET A 335 2.73 -1.64 -29.04
N GLY A 336 2.59 -1.78 -27.73
CA GLY A 336 1.76 -0.91 -26.91
C GLY A 336 2.37 0.44 -26.55
N TYR A 337 3.59 0.76 -26.98
CA TYR A 337 4.25 2.04 -26.73
C TYR A 337 4.53 2.73 -28.07
N GLY A 338 4.02 3.96 -28.25
CA GLY A 338 4.29 4.81 -29.40
C GLY A 338 3.89 4.20 -30.73
N GLU A 339 2.89 3.46 -30.95
CA GLU A 339 2.51 2.73 -32.20
C GLU A 339 3.51 1.60 -32.57
N GLY A 340 4.31 1.13 -31.61
CA GLY A 340 5.21 -0.02 -31.82
C GLY A 340 6.46 0.29 -32.65
N ALA A 341 6.88 1.55 -32.72
CA ALA A 341 8.09 1.98 -33.42
C ALA A 341 8.89 3.00 -32.60
N VAL A 342 10.20 2.95 -32.69
CA VAL A 342 11.12 3.94 -32.07
C VAL A 342 12.19 4.33 -33.08
N MET A 343 12.66 5.57 -32.99
CA MET A 343 13.83 6.03 -33.72
C MET A 343 15.10 5.69 -32.92
N GLY A 344 16.07 5.07 -33.54
CA GLY A 344 17.36 4.76 -32.94
C GLY A 344 18.32 5.92 -33.08
N VAL A 345 18.81 6.45 -31.94
CA VAL A 345 19.75 7.57 -31.87
C VAL A 345 21.02 7.20 -31.09
N PRO A 346 21.87 6.36 -31.64
CA PRO A 346 22.99 5.72 -30.94
C PRO A 346 23.94 6.68 -30.22
N ALA A 347 24.07 7.91 -30.70
CA ALA A 347 24.96 8.88 -30.09
C ALA A 347 24.41 9.45 -28.77
N HIS A 348 23.09 9.30 -28.46
CA HIS A 348 22.40 9.99 -27.37
C HIS A 348 21.47 9.06 -26.53
N ASP A 349 21.50 7.77 -26.78
CA ASP A 349 20.80 6.75 -26.00
C ASP A 349 21.69 5.53 -25.79
N GLU A 350 21.93 5.15 -24.53
CA GLU A 350 22.83 4.05 -24.16
C GLU A 350 22.44 2.72 -24.80
N ARG A 351 21.15 2.44 -24.82
CA ARG A 351 20.61 1.20 -25.39
C ARG A 351 20.82 1.16 -26.90
N ASP A 352 20.56 2.27 -27.58
CA ASP A 352 20.76 2.39 -29.02
C ASP A 352 22.24 2.36 -29.39
N PHE A 353 23.12 2.93 -28.52
CA PHE A 353 24.56 2.87 -28.67
C PHE A 353 25.08 1.43 -28.62
N ALA A 354 24.65 0.66 -27.61
CA ALA A 354 25.04 -0.74 -27.48
C ALA A 354 24.57 -1.56 -28.69
N PHE A 355 23.33 -1.37 -29.11
CA PHE A 355 22.74 -2.04 -30.26
C PHE A 355 23.47 -1.69 -31.58
N ALA A 356 23.72 -0.42 -31.81
CA ALA A 356 24.43 0.06 -33.02
C ALA A 356 25.88 -0.45 -33.06
N SER A 357 26.58 -0.42 -31.92
CA SER A 357 27.96 -0.93 -31.82
C SER A 357 28.02 -2.42 -32.12
N GLN A 358 27.09 -3.21 -31.64
CA GLN A 358 27.02 -4.66 -31.88
C GLN A 358 26.71 -5.01 -33.35
N ASN A 359 25.89 -4.19 -34.01
CA ASN A 359 25.36 -4.44 -35.34
C ASN A 359 26.06 -3.64 -36.46
N GLY A 360 27.08 -2.85 -36.14
CA GLY A 360 27.86 -2.05 -37.11
C GLY A 360 27.03 -0.94 -37.75
N ILE A 361 26.12 -0.34 -36.97
CA ILE A 361 25.26 0.79 -37.40
C ILE A 361 26.03 2.10 -37.09
N ASP A 362 25.92 3.09 -37.96
CA ASP A 362 26.55 4.40 -37.77
C ASP A 362 26.10 5.11 -36.50
N ILE A 363 27.05 5.79 -35.83
CA ILE A 363 26.79 6.60 -34.63
C ILE A 363 27.04 8.06 -34.98
N VAL A 364 25.99 8.88 -35.02
CA VAL A 364 26.03 10.26 -35.47
C VAL A 364 25.70 11.18 -34.30
N GLY A 365 26.70 11.94 -33.80
CA GLY A 365 26.50 12.92 -32.74
C GLY A 365 25.84 14.21 -33.27
N VAL A 366 24.71 14.57 -32.61
CA VAL A 366 23.92 15.77 -33.00
C VAL A 366 23.61 16.68 -31.80
N VAL A 367 24.04 16.33 -30.62
CA VAL A 367 23.99 17.17 -29.42
C VAL A 367 25.37 17.15 -28.79
N ARG A 368 25.94 18.31 -28.48
CA ARG A 368 27.17 18.44 -27.71
C ARG A 368 26.88 18.84 -26.27
N SER A 369 27.70 18.39 -25.35
CA SER A 369 27.57 18.77 -23.95
C SER A 369 27.82 20.27 -23.75
N LYS A 370 27.09 20.90 -22.81
CA LYS A 370 27.35 22.25 -22.35
C LYS A 370 28.64 22.40 -21.54
N SER A 371 29.08 21.31 -20.92
CA SER A 371 30.28 21.25 -20.06
C SER A 371 31.54 20.84 -20.81
N ASP A 372 31.52 20.72 -22.14
CA ASP A 372 32.60 20.18 -22.97
C ASP A 372 33.11 18.80 -22.50
N ALA A 373 32.25 18.00 -21.87
CA ALA A 373 32.55 16.67 -21.35
C ALA A 373 33.02 15.71 -22.46
N TYR A 374 32.62 15.96 -23.70
CA TYR A 374 33.04 15.21 -24.88
C TYR A 374 32.98 16.06 -26.16
N GLN A 375 33.84 15.75 -27.13
CA GLN A 375 33.78 16.37 -28.45
C GLN A 375 33.26 15.42 -29.54
N GLN A 376 33.42 14.14 -29.34
CA GLN A 376 32.89 13.08 -30.20
C GLN A 376 32.37 11.92 -29.37
N VAL A 377 31.34 11.26 -29.88
CA VAL A 377 30.79 10.04 -29.25
C VAL A 377 31.64 8.86 -29.71
N VAL A 378 32.31 8.23 -28.77
CA VAL A 378 33.19 7.06 -28.99
C VAL A 378 32.95 6.02 -27.90
N ALA A 379 33.27 4.76 -28.20
CA ALA A 379 33.21 3.70 -27.18
C ALA A 379 34.32 3.88 -26.11
N PRO A 380 34.07 3.55 -24.83
CA PRO A 380 32.79 3.07 -24.29
C PRO A 380 31.76 4.19 -24.10
N TRP A 381 30.52 3.81 -23.85
CA TRP A 381 29.43 4.75 -23.47
C TRP A 381 29.78 5.51 -22.19
N ILE A 382 29.43 6.80 -22.15
CA ILE A 382 29.43 7.62 -20.94
C ILE A 382 28.10 8.34 -20.81
N ASP A 383 27.61 8.54 -19.61
CA ASP A 383 26.28 9.12 -19.31
C ASP A 383 26.11 10.53 -19.92
N ALA A 384 27.21 11.28 -20.04
CA ALA A 384 27.20 12.62 -20.65
C ALA A 384 26.67 12.63 -22.10
N TYR A 385 26.75 11.53 -22.83
CA TYR A 385 26.22 11.44 -24.20
C TYR A 385 24.69 11.53 -24.23
N GLY A 386 24.01 11.07 -23.18
CA GLY A 386 22.55 11.14 -23.03
C GLY A 386 22.03 12.48 -22.52
N GLU A 387 22.90 13.39 -22.04
CA GLU A 387 22.50 14.65 -21.47
C GLU A 387 21.94 15.64 -22.50
N HIS A 388 21.13 16.59 -22.03
CA HIS A 388 20.72 17.75 -22.81
C HIS A 388 21.89 18.70 -23.05
N GLY A 389 21.97 19.25 -24.27
CA GLY A 389 23.08 20.11 -24.65
C GLY A 389 22.69 21.13 -25.71
N ILE A 390 23.61 21.32 -26.64
CA ILE A 390 23.46 22.24 -27.77
C ILE A 390 23.48 21.42 -29.07
N THR A 391 22.54 21.63 -29.95
CA THR A 391 22.43 20.90 -31.22
C THR A 391 23.58 21.23 -32.15
N MET A 392 24.03 20.23 -32.90
CA MET A 392 25.02 20.31 -33.98
C MET A 392 24.63 19.27 -35.04
N ASN A 393 25.18 19.41 -36.26
CA ASN A 393 24.88 18.52 -37.41
C ASN A 393 23.38 18.36 -37.68
N SER A 394 22.56 19.33 -37.28
CA SER A 394 21.11 19.37 -37.38
C SER A 394 20.60 20.46 -38.34
N GLY A 395 21.44 20.94 -39.22
CA GLY A 395 21.12 21.92 -40.23
C GLY A 395 20.67 23.30 -39.66
N GLU A 396 19.48 23.74 -40.02
CA GLU A 396 18.95 25.03 -39.53
C GLU A 396 18.68 25.07 -38.02
N PHE A 397 18.76 23.93 -37.32
CA PHE A 397 18.56 23.83 -35.89
C PHE A 397 19.89 23.78 -35.10
N ASP A 398 21.03 23.97 -35.76
CA ASP A 398 22.34 23.99 -35.10
C ASP A 398 22.44 25.17 -34.11
N GLY A 399 23.14 24.96 -33.00
CA GLY A 399 23.38 25.97 -31.99
C GLY A 399 22.23 26.20 -31.00
N LEU A 400 21.10 25.54 -31.13
CA LEU A 400 20.00 25.66 -30.19
C LEU A 400 20.21 24.77 -28.96
N GLU A 401 19.77 25.25 -27.80
CA GLU A 401 19.64 24.38 -26.62
C GLU A 401 18.57 23.30 -26.86
N SER A 402 18.76 22.11 -26.31
CA SER A 402 17.88 20.95 -26.50
C SER A 402 16.39 21.28 -26.42
N LYS A 403 15.95 22.05 -25.41
CA LYS A 403 14.54 22.44 -25.29
C LYS A 403 14.05 23.32 -26.44
N ALA A 404 14.85 24.33 -26.79
CA ALA A 404 14.53 25.21 -27.90
C ALA A 404 14.56 24.46 -29.25
N ALA A 405 15.50 23.52 -29.39
CA ALA A 405 15.58 22.65 -30.57
C ALA A 405 14.34 21.77 -30.71
N VAL A 406 13.87 21.14 -29.63
CA VAL A 406 12.61 20.36 -29.63
C VAL A 406 11.45 21.23 -30.11
N ASP A 407 11.31 22.46 -29.61
CA ASP A 407 10.24 23.36 -29.99
C ASP A 407 10.32 23.76 -31.49
N ALA A 408 11.53 24.09 -31.94
CA ALA A 408 11.76 24.49 -33.33
C ALA A 408 11.55 23.33 -34.31
N ILE A 409 12.07 22.16 -34.01
CA ILE A 409 11.90 20.93 -34.82
C ILE A 409 10.44 20.55 -34.91
N CYS A 410 9.71 20.56 -33.78
CA CYS A 410 8.27 20.26 -33.77
C CYS A 410 7.49 21.24 -34.64
N ALA A 411 7.76 22.55 -34.53
CA ALA A 411 7.09 23.56 -35.37
C ALA A 411 7.39 23.37 -36.87
N ALA A 412 8.62 22.96 -37.21
CA ALA A 412 9.00 22.65 -38.58
C ALA A 412 8.35 21.35 -39.11
N LEU A 413 8.21 20.33 -38.26
CA LEU A 413 7.50 19.08 -38.57
C LEU A 413 6.00 19.33 -38.80
N GLU A 414 5.36 20.17 -37.98
CA GLU A 414 3.96 20.57 -38.15
C GLU A 414 3.71 21.26 -39.50
N LYS A 415 4.58 22.19 -39.92
CA LYS A 415 4.51 22.84 -41.24
C LYS A 415 4.59 21.84 -42.39
N LYS A 416 5.33 20.73 -42.21
CA LYS A 416 5.46 19.68 -43.21
C LYS A 416 4.35 18.60 -43.09
N ALA A 417 3.45 18.69 -42.13
CA ALA A 417 2.47 17.66 -41.76
C ALA A 417 3.13 16.28 -41.46
N LEU A 418 4.38 16.30 -40.95
CA LEU A 418 5.17 15.10 -40.61
C LEU A 418 5.41 14.94 -39.10
N GLY A 419 4.74 15.71 -38.26
CA GLY A 419 4.82 15.57 -36.80
C GLY A 419 4.14 16.69 -36.07
N ARG A 420 4.05 16.52 -34.74
CA ARG A 420 3.45 17.50 -33.83
C ARG A 420 3.92 17.25 -32.40
N LYS A 421 3.82 18.25 -31.56
CA LYS A 421 3.92 18.05 -30.12
C LYS A 421 2.78 17.16 -29.64
N ARG A 422 3.12 16.22 -28.74
CA ARG A 422 2.14 15.31 -28.15
C ARG A 422 2.50 15.04 -26.68
N VAL A 423 1.49 15.03 -25.86
CA VAL A 423 1.58 14.47 -24.50
C VAL A 423 1.21 12.99 -24.59
N GLN A 424 2.02 12.16 -24.01
CA GLN A 424 1.76 10.73 -23.90
C GLN A 424 1.86 10.29 -22.46
N PHE A 425 1.05 9.30 -22.09
CA PHE A 425 1.07 8.68 -20.77
C PHE A 425 1.57 7.25 -20.88
N ARG A 426 2.33 6.81 -19.89
CA ARG A 426 2.68 5.39 -19.72
C ARG A 426 1.46 4.59 -19.28
N LEU A 427 0.60 5.21 -18.45
CA LEU A 427 -0.67 4.65 -18.02
C LEU A 427 -1.47 4.16 -19.22
N ARG A 428 -2.04 2.99 -19.12
CA ARG A 428 -2.91 2.38 -20.12
C ARG A 428 -4.30 2.16 -19.57
N ASP A 429 -5.28 2.05 -20.47
CA ASP A 429 -6.63 1.75 -20.07
C ASP A 429 -6.72 0.40 -19.39
N TRP A 430 -7.56 0.35 -18.37
CA TRP A 430 -7.67 -0.79 -17.47
C TRP A 430 -8.58 -1.86 -18.07
N GLY A 431 -8.01 -2.99 -18.51
CA GLY A 431 -8.76 -4.15 -19.00
C GLY A 431 -9.41 -4.91 -17.85
N ILE A 432 -10.74 -4.93 -17.84
CA ILE A 432 -11.50 -5.50 -16.71
C ILE A 432 -12.08 -6.89 -16.98
N SER A 433 -12.10 -7.38 -18.22
CA SER A 433 -12.65 -8.72 -18.52
C SER A 433 -11.77 -9.82 -17.96
N ARG A 434 -12.40 -10.78 -17.27
CA ARG A 434 -11.77 -11.99 -16.78
C ARG A 434 -12.61 -13.21 -17.18
N GLN A 435 -11.97 -14.22 -17.79
CA GLN A 435 -12.59 -15.51 -18.12
C GLN A 435 -12.61 -16.39 -16.87
N ARG A 436 -13.26 -15.88 -15.82
CA ARG A 436 -13.32 -16.47 -14.50
C ARG A 436 -14.76 -16.58 -14.01
N TYR A 437 -15.01 -17.54 -13.16
CA TYR A 437 -16.32 -17.76 -12.57
C TYR A 437 -16.58 -16.86 -11.36
N TRP A 438 -15.68 -16.87 -10.38
CA TRP A 438 -15.90 -16.19 -9.11
C TRP A 438 -15.52 -14.70 -9.20
N GLY A 439 -16.45 -13.93 -9.74
CA GLY A 439 -16.32 -12.49 -10.00
C GLY A 439 -17.66 -11.86 -10.37
N CYS A 440 -17.74 -10.53 -10.41
CA CYS A 440 -18.93 -9.79 -10.80
C CYS A 440 -19.23 -10.01 -12.28
N PRO A 441 -20.41 -10.58 -12.68
CA PRO A 441 -20.77 -10.76 -14.07
C PRO A 441 -20.89 -9.43 -14.82
N ILE A 442 -20.39 -9.36 -16.05
CA ILE A 442 -20.54 -8.19 -16.93
C ILE A 442 -21.99 -8.20 -17.47
N PRO A 443 -22.80 -7.13 -17.24
CA PRO A 443 -24.23 -7.15 -17.49
C PRO A 443 -24.60 -6.84 -18.96
N LEU A 444 -24.07 -7.66 -19.89
CA LEU A 444 -24.30 -7.50 -21.33
C LEU A 444 -24.86 -8.77 -21.97
N ILE A 445 -25.61 -8.61 -23.06
CA ILE A 445 -26.21 -9.68 -23.84
C ILE A 445 -25.80 -9.50 -25.31
N HIS A 446 -25.30 -10.55 -25.93
CA HIS A 446 -24.92 -10.60 -27.33
C HIS A 446 -26.09 -11.18 -28.15
N CYS A 447 -26.70 -10.35 -28.97
CA CYS A 447 -27.80 -10.69 -29.87
C CYS A 447 -27.35 -10.60 -31.33
N GLU A 448 -27.61 -11.63 -32.11
CA GLU A 448 -27.22 -11.62 -33.52
C GLU A 448 -27.88 -10.49 -34.34
N HIS A 449 -29.08 -10.02 -33.89
CA HIS A 449 -29.82 -8.94 -34.58
C HIS A 449 -29.53 -7.55 -34.02
N CYS A 450 -29.42 -7.43 -32.69
CA CYS A 450 -29.31 -6.14 -32.01
C CYS A 450 -27.86 -5.79 -31.64
N GLY A 451 -26.92 -6.73 -31.86
CA GLY A 451 -25.56 -6.58 -31.42
C GLY A 451 -25.43 -6.74 -29.90
N GLU A 452 -24.61 -5.92 -29.29
CA GLU A 452 -24.36 -5.90 -27.84
C GLU A 452 -25.41 -5.05 -27.12
N VAL A 453 -26.21 -5.68 -26.28
CA VAL A 453 -27.38 -5.09 -25.61
C VAL A 453 -27.10 -5.08 -24.07
N PRO A 454 -27.30 -3.95 -23.39
CA PRO A 454 -27.21 -3.91 -21.92
C PRO A 454 -28.38 -4.66 -21.27
N VAL A 455 -28.12 -5.30 -20.15
CA VAL A 455 -29.19 -5.82 -19.27
C VAL A 455 -29.97 -4.62 -18.69
N PRO A 456 -31.31 -4.59 -18.79
CA PRO A 456 -32.12 -3.51 -18.25
C PRO A 456 -31.93 -3.33 -16.74
N ASP A 457 -31.93 -2.10 -16.25
CA ASP A 457 -31.72 -1.76 -14.81
C ASP A 457 -32.63 -2.54 -13.86
N ASN A 458 -33.88 -2.77 -14.23
CA ASN A 458 -34.85 -3.52 -13.44
C ASN A 458 -34.60 -5.04 -13.43
N GLN A 459 -33.66 -5.53 -14.24
CA GLN A 459 -33.23 -6.92 -14.25
C GLN A 459 -31.85 -7.12 -13.57
N LEU A 460 -31.25 -6.05 -13.05
CA LEU A 460 -30.04 -6.14 -12.25
C LEU A 460 -30.36 -6.56 -10.79
N PRO A 461 -29.53 -7.37 -10.18
CA PRO A 461 -28.26 -7.88 -10.70
C PRO A 461 -28.43 -9.08 -11.64
N VAL A 462 -27.50 -9.23 -12.59
CA VAL A 462 -27.23 -10.53 -13.19
C VAL A 462 -26.59 -11.38 -12.12
N VAL A 463 -27.35 -12.34 -11.60
CA VAL A 463 -26.93 -13.15 -10.44
C VAL A 463 -25.97 -14.25 -10.88
N LEU A 464 -24.85 -14.38 -10.16
CA LEU A 464 -23.87 -15.43 -10.34
C LEU A 464 -24.42 -16.76 -9.75
N PRO A 465 -24.37 -17.90 -10.48
CA PRO A 465 -24.67 -19.20 -9.89
C PRO A 465 -23.72 -19.52 -8.75
N GLU A 466 -24.20 -19.96 -7.58
CA GLU A 466 -23.36 -20.19 -6.40
C GLU A 466 -22.93 -21.66 -6.23
N ASP A 467 -23.48 -22.57 -7.02
CA ASP A 467 -23.32 -24.04 -6.90
C ASP A 467 -22.28 -24.66 -7.83
N LEU A 468 -21.66 -23.86 -8.71
CA LEU A 468 -20.67 -24.37 -9.66
C LEU A 468 -19.33 -24.66 -8.96
N VAL A 469 -18.77 -25.84 -9.27
CA VAL A 469 -17.42 -26.19 -8.82
C VAL A 469 -16.48 -26.08 -10.03
N PRO A 470 -15.49 -25.19 -10.01
CA PRO A 470 -14.53 -25.08 -11.13
C PRO A 470 -13.70 -26.35 -11.29
N ASP A 471 -13.55 -26.80 -12.52
CA ASP A 471 -12.79 -28.02 -12.88
C ASP A 471 -11.39 -27.72 -13.45
N GLY A 472 -11.05 -26.44 -13.59
CA GLY A 472 -9.78 -25.99 -14.15
C GLY A 472 -9.72 -25.99 -15.68
N SER A 473 -10.79 -26.37 -16.38
CA SER A 473 -10.81 -26.46 -17.84
C SER A 473 -11.64 -25.33 -18.48
N GLY A 474 -11.18 -24.07 -18.30
CA GLY A 474 -11.83 -22.87 -18.86
C GLY A 474 -12.95 -22.29 -17.99
N ASN A 475 -13.70 -21.33 -18.53
CA ASN A 475 -14.70 -20.56 -17.81
C ASN A 475 -15.97 -21.40 -17.49
N PRO A 476 -16.29 -21.70 -16.23
CA PRO A 476 -17.49 -22.45 -15.85
C PRO A 476 -18.81 -21.79 -16.30
N LEU A 477 -18.88 -20.45 -16.36
CA LEU A 477 -20.06 -19.72 -16.82
C LEU A 477 -20.35 -19.99 -18.31
N ALA A 478 -19.32 -20.11 -19.13
CA ALA A 478 -19.44 -20.39 -20.55
C ALA A 478 -19.96 -21.83 -20.80
N LYS A 479 -19.75 -22.74 -19.84
CA LYS A 479 -20.26 -24.13 -19.87
C LYS A 479 -21.68 -24.24 -19.33
N ASN A 480 -22.15 -23.28 -18.52
CA ASN A 480 -23.46 -23.32 -17.88
C ASN A 480 -24.55 -22.69 -18.77
N ALA A 481 -25.28 -23.52 -19.50
CA ALA A 481 -26.33 -23.09 -20.42
C ALA A 481 -27.46 -22.31 -19.72
N SER A 482 -27.78 -22.62 -18.46
CA SER A 482 -28.81 -21.89 -17.71
C SER A 482 -28.40 -20.47 -17.36
N PHE A 483 -27.10 -20.17 -17.35
CA PHE A 483 -26.60 -18.81 -17.13
C PHE A 483 -26.57 -17.99 -18.44
N TRP A 484 -26.03 -18.54 -19.52
CA TRP A 484 -25.75 -17.74 -20.71
C TRP A 484 -26.88 -17.73 -21.74
N LYS A 485 -27.82 -18.71 -21.76
CA LYS A 485 -28.98 -18.68 -22.67
C LYS A 485 -30.03 -17.72 -22.12
N VAL A 486 -30.31 -16.70 -22.89
CA VAL A 486 -31.32 -15.67 -22.54
C VAL A 486 -32.01 -15.16 -23.78
N ASP A 487 -33.15 -14.51 -23.60
CA ASP A 487 -33.79 -13.78 -24.67
C ASP A 487 -33.29 -12.33 -24.70
N CYS A 488 -33.12 -11.78 -25.89
CA CYS A 488 -32.69 -10.39 -26.06
C CYS A 488 -33.77 -9.44 -25.51
N PRO A 489 -33.47 -8.54 -24.57
CA PRO A 489 -34.49 -7.65 -24.01
C PRO A 489 -35.01 -6.62 -25.00
N THR A 490 -34.33 -6.42 -26.13
CA THR A 490 -34.75 -5.48 -27.20
C THR A 490 -35.66 -6.13 -28.25
N CYS A 491 -35.36 -7.34 -28.70
CA CYS A 491 -36.10 -7.97 -29.81
C CYS A 491 -36.77 -9.29 -29.44
N GLY A 492 -36.62 -9.81 -28.22
CA GLY A 492 -37.20 -11.06 -27.73
C GLY A 492 -36.65 -12.33 -28.38
N LYS A 493 -35.63 -12.26 -29.25
CA LYS A 493 -35.03 -13.43 -29.88
C LYS A 493 -33.98 -14.07 -28.97
N PRO A 494 -33.68 -15.38 -29.15
CA PRO A 494 -32.62 -16.06 -28.43
C PRO A 494 -31.30 -15.30 -28.56
N ALA A 495 -30.61 -15.12 -27.45
CA ALA A 495 -29.38 -14.38 -27.36
C ALA A 495 -28.43 -15.05 -26.32
N ARG A 496 -27.24 -14.54 -26.21
CA ARG A 496 -26.23 -15.06 -25.29
C ARG A 496 -25.79 -13.98 -24.30
N ARG A 497 -25.88 -14.27 -23.00
CA ARG A 497 -25.32 -13.42 -21.96
C ARG A 497 -23.78 -13.44 -22.03
N GLU A 498 -23.17 -12.31 -21.71
CA GLU A 498 -21.72 -12.26 -21.48
C GLU A 498 -21.32 -13.22 -20.35
N THR A 499 -20.22 -13.93 -20.54
CA THR A 499 -19.72 -14.92 -19.57
C THR A 499 -18.42 -14.50 -18.91
N ASP A 500 -17.83 -13.39 -19.34
CA ASP A 500 -16.72 -12.79 -18.62
C ASP A 500 -17.21 -12.11 -17.34
N THR A 501 -16.36 -12.11 -16.30
CA THR A 501 -16.55 -11.36 -15.08
C THR A 501 -15.61 -10.16 -15.02
N MET A 502 -15.91 -9.22 -14.17
CA MET A 502 -15.04 -8.05 -13.97
C MET A 502 -13.83 -8.41 -13.11
N ASP A 503 -12.72 -7.72 -13.36
CA ASP A 503 -11.56 -7.67 -12.46
C ASP A 503 -12.00 -7.30 -11.05
N THR A 504 -11.53 -8.02 -10.04
CA THR A 504 -11.91 -7.82 -8.64
C THR A 504 -11.49 -6.48 -8.05
N PHE A 505 -10.52 -5.79 -8.67
CA PHE A 505 -10.23 -4.40 -8.31
C PHE A 505 -11.40 -3.44 -8.61
N VAL A 506 -12.35 -3.81 -9.46
CA VAL A 506 -13.62 -3.07 -9.64
C VAL A 506 -14.39 -3.05 -8.31
N ASP A 507 -14.45 -4.19 -7.64
CA ASP A 507 -15.16 -4.35 -6.37
C ASP A 507 -14.55 -3.43 -5.29
N SER A 508 -13.24 -3.43 -5.16
CA SER A 508 -12.54 -2.67 -4.12
C SER A 508 -12.35 -1.17 -4.46
N SER A 509 -12.64 -0.75 -5.70
CA SER A 509 -12.40 0.64 -6.11
C SER A 509 -13.35 1.67 -5.50
N TRP A 510 -14.49 1.27 -4.92
CA TRP A 510 -15.50 2.19 -4.42
C TRP A 510 -16.18 1.73 -3.11
N TYR A 511 -15.77 0.62 -2.51
CA TYR A 511 -16.37 0.04 -1.31
C TYR A 511 -16.44 1.00 -0.12
N PHE A 512 -15.47 1.91 0.00
CA PHE A 512 -15.45 2.97 1.01
C PHE A 512 -16.65 3.94 0.89
N LEU A 513 -17.15 4.14 -0.32
CA LEU A 513 -18.41 4.88 -0.57
C LEU A 513 -19.62 4.06 -0.13
N ARG A 514 -19.61 2.75 -0.45
CA ARG A 514 -20.71 1.85 -0.11
C ARG A 514 -20.92 1.72 1.40
N TYR A 515 -19.87 1.74 2.21
CA TYR A 515 -20.01 1.70 3.65
C TYR A 515 -20.83 2.86 4.23
N ALA A 516 -20.80 4.02 3.61
CA ALA A 516 -21.65 5.13 4.02
C ALA A 516 -23.15 4.84 3.83
N SER A 517 -23.48 3.93 2.89
CA SER A 517 -24.83 3.61 2.45
C SER A 517 -25.07 2.09 2.37
N ALA A 518 -24.48 1.30 3.25
CA ALA A 518 -24.41 -0.17 3.16
C ALA A 518 -25.78 -0.84 3.01
N ASP A 519 -26.81 -0.33 3.65
CA ASP A 519 -28.17 -0.83 3.66
C ASP A 519 -29.06 -0.29 2.52
N SER A 520 -28.57 0.66 1.70
CA SER A 520 -29.36 1.25 0.62
C SER A 520 -29.62 0.23 -0.51
N ASN A 521 -30.89 0.00 -0.81
CA ASN A 521 -31.33 -0.86 -1.91
C ASN A 521 -31.76 -0.06 -3.14
N VAL A 522 -31.77 1.28 -3.07
CA VAL A 522 -32.27 2.17 -4.12
C VAL A 522 -31.15 2.91 -4.85
N ALA A 523 -29.98 3.03 -4.22
CA ALA A 523 -28.81 3.71 -4.81
C ALA A 523 -27.50 3.04 -4.36
N ALA A 524 -26.48 3.13 -5.20
CA ALA A 524 -25.12 2.71 -4.84
C ALA A 524 -24.58 3.52 -3.66
N VAL A 525 -24.87 4.83 -3.70
CA VAL A 525 -24.48 5.83 -2.69
C VAL A 525 -25.64 6.79 -2.49
N ASP A 526 -25.96 7.14 -1.27
CA ASP A 526 -27.02 8.10 -0.91
C ASP A 526 -26.46 9.33 -0.17
N ALA A 527 -27.35 10.19 0.32
CA ALA A 527 -26.98 11.46 0.96
C ALA A 527 -26.03 11.32 2.17
N ARG A 528 -26.00 10.14 2.82
CA ARG A 528 -25.10 9.88 3.97
C ARG A 528 -23.63 9.95 3.58
N ALA A 529 -23.32 9.68 2.32
CA ALA A 529 -21.96 9.81 1.78
C ALA A 529 -21.42 11.24 1.89
N ALA A 530 -22.27 12.24 1.75
CA ALA A 530 -21.86 13.65 1.89
C ALA A 530 -21.40 14.01 3.32
N TYR A 531 -21.89 13.28 4.34
CA TYR A 531 -21.44 13.46 5.71
C TYR A 531 -20.12 12.71 5.98
N TRP A 532 -20.01 11.45 5.55
CA TRP A 532 -18.87 10.61 5.93
C TRP A 532 -17.61 10.85 5.09
N LEU A 533 -17.76 11.22 3.83
CA LEU A 533 -16.61 11.32 2.89
C LEU A 533 -15.99 12.73 2.84
N PRO A 534 -14.72 12.82 2.45
CA PRO A 534 -13.77 11.74 2.19
C PRO A 534 -13.45 10.91 3.44
N VAL A 535 -12.86 9.71 3.27
CA VAL A 535 -12.29 8.94 4.37
C VAL A 535 -11.19 9.77 5.03
N ASP A 536 -11.26 9.98 6.34
CA ASP A 536 -10.29 10.82 7.05
C ASP A 536 -8.95 10.13 7.23
N GLN A 537 -8.97 8.82 7.52
CA GLN A 537 -7.77 8.01 7.66
C GLN A 537 -7.95 6.68 6.96
N TYR A 538 -7.10 6.42 5.97
CA TYR A 538 -7.02 5.15 5.26
C TYR A 538 -5.74 4.42 5.62
N ILE A 539 -5.82 3.08 5.81
CA ILE A 539 -4.71 2.26 6.30
C ILE A 539 -4.61 0.98 5.46
N GLY A 540 -3.43 0.70 4.92
CA GLY A 540 -3.21 -0.52 4.14
C GLY A 540 -1.77 -0.69 3.69
N GLY A 541 -1.51 -1.73 2.90
CA GLY A 541 -0.17 -2.03 2.38
C GLY A 541 0.27 -1.10 1.24
N ILE A 542 1.56 -0.82 1.19
CA ILE A 542 2.15 0.03 0.13
C ILE A 542 2.11 -0.64 -1.26
N GLU A 543 1.98 -1.95 -1.32
CA GLU A 543 1.85 -2.73 -2.55
C GLU A 543 0.65 -2.31 -3.41
N HIS A 544 -0.35 -1.68 -2.78
CA HIS A 544 -1.53 -1.16 -3.45
C HIS A 544 -1.36 0.24 -4.05
N ALA A 545 -0.17 0.85 -3.95
CA ALA A 545 0.08 2.24 -4.37
C ALA A 545 -0.35 2.54 -5.82
N ILE A 546 -0.02 1.66 -6.76
CA ILE A 546 -0.29 1.82 -8.20
C ILE A 546 -1.43 0.93 -8.71
N LEU A 547 -2.10 0.19 -7.84
CA LEU A 547 -3.24 -0.68 -8.14
C LEU A 547 -4.49 -0.10 -7.47
N HIS A 548 -4.93 -0.69 -6.37
CA HIS A 548 -6.15 -0.30 -5.66
C HIS A 548 -6.25 1.20 -5.37
N LEU A 549 -5.18 1.85 -4.88
CA LEU A 549 -5.22 3.28 -4.56
C LEU A 549 -5.42 4.16 -5.81
N LEU A 550 -4.77 3.82 -6.93
CA LEU A 550 -4.95 4.52 -8.19
C LEU A 550 -6.36 4.30 -8.74
N TYR A 551 -6.86 3.06 -8.69
CA TYR A 551 -8.20 2.73 -9.17
C TYR A 551 -9.29 3.37 -8.30
N SER A 552 -9.12 3.46 -6.99
CA SER A 552 -10.05 4.16 -6.10
C SER A 552 -10.14 5.66 -6.42
N ARG A 553 -9.01 6.29 -6.73
CA ARG A 553 -8.97 7.69 -7.18
C ARG A 553 -9.69 7.87 -8.52
N PHE A 554 -9.39 7.02 -9.48
CA PHE A 554 -10.07 7.00 -10.78
C PHE A 554 -11.58 6.82 -10.62
N TRP A 555 -12.00 5.82 -9.85
CA TRP A 555 -13.42 5.50 -9.64
C TRP A 555 -14.17 6.64 -8.95
N THR A 556 -13.54 7.30 -7.98
CA THR A 556 -14.09 8.50 -7.33
C THR A 556 -14.38 9.62 -8.34
N LYS A 557 -13.44 9.88 -9.27
CA LYS A 557 -13.63 10.88 -10.33
C LYS A 557 -14.74 10.51 -11.29
N VAL A 558 -14.82 9.23 -11.66
CA VAL A 558 -15.93 8.72 -12.48
C VAL A 558 -17.27 8.90 -11.77
N MET A 559 -17.39 8.51 -10.49
CA MET A 559 -18.65 8.68 -9.75
C MET A 559 -19.03 10.14 -9.55
N ARG A 560 -18.05 11.04 -9.42
CA ARG A 560 -18.28 12.49 -9.43
C ARG A 560 -18.86 12.94 -10.76
N ASP A 561 -18.28 12.53 -11.88
CA ASP A 561 -18.71 12.92 -13.22
C ASP A 561 -20.09 12.33 -13.59
N LEU A 562 -20.43 11.18 -13.00
CA LEU A 562 -21.77 10.61 -13.05
C LEU A 562 -22.78 11.33 -12.12
N GLY A 563 -22.35 12.31 -11.35
CA GLY A 563 -23.20 13.08 -10.43
C GLY A 563 -23.60 12.34 -9.14
N LEU A 564 -22.93 11.23 -8.83
CA LEU A 564 -23.24 10.40 -7.65
C LEU A 564 -22.61 10.91 -6.36
N VAL A 565 -21.49 11.60 -6.45
CA VAL A 565 -20.76 12.19 -5.32
C VAL A 565 -20.16 13.56 -5.67
N GLN A 566 -19.87 14.38 -4.64
CA GLN A 566 -19.21 15.68 -4.78
C GLN A 566 -17.77 15.61 -4.24
N LEU A 567 -17.01 14.62 -4.73
CA LEU A 567 -15.71 14.25 -4.16
C LEU A 567 -14.63 14.21 -5.24
N ARG A 568 -13.48 14.81 -4.98
CA ARG A 568 -12.33 14.76 -5.92
C ARG A 568 -11.39 13.61 -5.62
N GLU A 569 -11.14 13.34 -4.34
CA GLU A 569 -10.21 12.31 -3.87
C GLU A 569 -10.85 11.47 -2.76
N PRO A 570 -10.61 10.15 -2.70
CA PRO A 570 -11.29 9.26 -1.78
C PRO A 570 -10.81 9.36 -0.33
N PHE A 571 -9.51 9.62 -0.13
CA PHE A 571 -8.84 9.49 1.17
C PHE A 571 -8.04 10.74 1.50
N SER A 572 -8.31 11.39 2.65
CA SER A 572 -7.58 12.58 3.10
C SER A 572 -6.18 12.24 3.58
N ASN A 573 -6.07 11.21 4.44
CA ASN A 573 -4.79 10.74 4.97
C ASN A 573 -4.61 9.26 4.66
N LEU A 574 -3.40 8.89 4.25
CA LEU A 574 -2.99 7.52 4.00
C LEU A 574 -1.85 7.13 4.95
N LEU A 575 -2.00 6.00 5.61
CA LEU A 575 -0.92 5.36 6.37
C LEU A 575 -0.59 4.03 5.70
N THR A 576 0.62 3.90 5.19
CA THR A 576 1.12 2.64 4.65
C THR A 576 1.81 1.85 5.74
N GLN A 577 1.20 0.73 6.13
CA GLN A 577 1.78 -0.12 7.16
C GLN A 577 2.98 -0.91 6.67
N GLY A 578 3.96 -1.12 7.56
CA GLY A 578 5.07 -2.04 7.33
C GLY A 578 4.65 -3.51 7.50
N MET A 579 5.39 -4.40 6.89
CA MET A 579 5.13 -5.85 6.91
C MET A 579 5.46 -6.48 8.28
N VAL A 580 4.78 -7.57 8.61
CA VAL A 580 5.18 -8.44 9.72
C VAL A 580 6.10 -9.52 9.14
N LEU A 581 7.33 -9.57 9.66
CA LEU A 581 8.39 -10.46 9.20
C LEU A 581 8.58 -11.61 10.19
N ASN A 582 8.93 -12.76 9.67
CA ASN A 582 9.35 -13.91 10.46
C ASN A 582 10.44 -14.70 9.73
N HIS A 583 11.15 -15.55 10.44
CA HIS A 583 12.17 -16.41 9.89
C HIS A 583 11.59 -17.36 8.83
N ILE A 584 12.40 -17.71 7.81
CA ILE A 584 12.02 -18.63 6.74
C ILE A 584 12.97 -19.80 6.77
N TYR A 585 12.42 -21.00 6.98
CA TYR A 585 13.15 -22.28 6.98
C TYR A 585 12.59 -23.19 5.91
N TRP A 586 13.46 -23.86 5.16
CA TRP A 586 13.05 -24.73 4.09
C TRP A 586 14.02 -25.91 3.90
N HIS A 587 13.52 -26.96 3.30
CA HIS A 587 14.30 -28.10 2.86
C HIS A 587 13.96 -28.45 1.41
N GLN A 588 14.99 -28.81 0.63
CA GLN A 588 14.82 -29.29 -0.73
C GLN A 588 14.85 -30.82 -0.73
N PRO A 589 13.72 -31.51 -0.93
CA PRO A 589 13.73 -32.95 -1.14
C PRO A 589 14.51 -33.33 -2.39
N ALA A 590 15.00 -34.56 -2.46
CA ALA A 590 15.69 -35.09 -3.64
C ALA A 590 14.81 -35.06 -4.90
N GLU A 591 13.51 -35.25 -4.71
CA GLU A 591 12.47 -35.11 -5.72
C GLU A 591 11.35 -34.24 -5.16
N GLY A 592 10.86 -33.27 -5.96
CA GLY A 592 9.73 -32.41 -5.59
C GLY A 592 10.05 -30.95 -5.35
N ARG A 593 9.08 -30.22 -4.78
CA ARG A 593 9.18 -28.77 -4.48
C ARG A 593 9.79 -28.56 -3.09
N ARG A 594 10.31 -27.36 -2.85
CA ARG A 594 10.76 -26.92 -1.52
C ARG A 594 9.67 -27.12 -0.48
N ALA A 595 10.01 -27.75 0.64
CA ALA A 595 9.17 -27.87 1.83
C ALA A 595 9.56 -26.76 2.82
N TYR A 596 8.58 -26.00 3.31
CA TYR A 596 8.79 -24.94 4.27
C TYR A 596 8.32 -25.36 5.66
N PHE A 597 9.07 -24.97 6.69
CA PHE A 597 8.84 -25.34 8.09
C PHE A 597 8.45 -24.12 8.90
N ASN A 598 7.51 -24.31 9.84
CA ASN A 598 7.12 -23.26 10.74
C ASN A 598 8.32 -22.91 11.67
N PRO A 599 8.65 -21.63 11.88
CA PRO A 599 9.72 -21.25 12.79
C PRO A 599 9.60 -21.80 14.22
N LEU A 600 8.37 -22.07 14.69
CA LEU A 600 8.14 -22.67 16.00
C LEU A 600 8.59 -24.15 16.09
N ASP A 601 8.71 -24.81 14.95
CA ASP A 601 9.11 -26.23 14.87
C ASP A 601 10.62 -26.37 14.55
N VAL A 602 11.38 -25.26 14.57
CA VAL A 602 12.81 -25.25 14.23
C VAL A 602 13.65 -24.81 15.41
N ASP A 603 14.52 -25.72 15.87
CA ASP A 603 15.53 -25.43 16.87
C ASP A 603 16.80 -24.89 16.23
N VAL A 604 17.37 -23.83 16.81
CA VAL A 604 18.67 -23.29 16.40
C VAL A 604 19.76 -23.83 17.34
N VAL A 605 20.64 -24.65 16.80
CA VAL A 605 21.71 -25.29 17.56
C VAL A 605 23.05 -24.77 17.08
N GLU A 606 23.90 -24.37 18.00
CA GLU A 606 25.28 -23.96 17.69
C GLU A 606 26.22 -25.15 17.76
N ARG A 607 26.89 -25.49 16.64
CA ARG A 607 27.88 -26.56 16.52
C ARG A 607 29.10 -26.04 15.80
N ASP A 608 30.27 -26.25 16.35
CA ASP A 608 31.56 -25.85 15.74
C ASP A 608 31.63 -24.37 15.33
N GLY A 609 30.94 -23.48 16.09
CA GLY A 609 30.89 -22.04 15.82
C GLY A 609 29.96 -21.66 14.67
N SER A 610 29.17 -22.60 14.15
CA SER A 610 28.16 -22.38 13.11
C SER A 610 26.75 -22.69 13.61
N LYS A 611 25.76 -21.92 13.12
CA LYS A 611 24.34 -22.18 13.44
C LYS A 611 23.78 -23.26 12.52
N HIS A 612 23.18 -24.29 13.14
CA HIS A 612 22.44 -25.35 12.47
C HIS A 612 20.96 -25.22 12.84
N TYR A 613 20.10 -25.48 11.89
CA TYR A 613 18.65 -25.35 12.01
C TYR A 613 18.02 -26.73 11.88
N LEU A 614 17.35 -27.17 12.92
CA LEU A 614 16.78 -28.53 13.01
C LEU A 614 15.25 -28.42 13.12
N ALA A 615 14.54 -28.79 12.06
CA ALA A 615 13.09 -28.85 12.08
C ALA A 615 12.62 -30.19 12.67
N THR A 616 11.66 -30.12 13.59
CA THR A 616 10.98 -31.31 14.12
C THR A 616 9.80 -31.66 13.22
N ARG A 617 9.78 -32.87 12.69
CA ARG A 617 8.68 -33.40 11.85
C ARG A 617 7.54 -33.92 12.70
N GLU A 618 6.38 -34.13 12.10
CA GLU A 618 5.19 -34.71 12.77
C GLU A 618 5.45 -36.09 13.42
N ASP A 619 6.37 -36.87 12.88
CA ASP A 619 6.79 -38.15 13.44
C ASP A 619 7.83 -38.05 14.56
N GLY A 620 8.18 -36.81 14.97
CA GLY A 620 9.19 -36.52 16.00
C GLY A 620 10.63 -36.61 15.51
N SER A 621 10.90 -36.90 14.24
CA SER A 621 12.25 -36.93 13.69
C SER A 621 12.75 -35.51 13.45
N GLN A 622 14.07 -35.28 13.59
CA GLN A 622 14.70 -34.01 13.27
C GLN A 622 15.26 -34.02 11.85
N LEU A 623 15.07 -32.91 11.15
CA LEU A 623 15.58 -32.67 9.81
C LEU A 623 16.40 -31.39 9.80
N GLU A 624 17.62 -31.43 9.28
CA GLU A 624 18.38 -30.21 9.05
C GLU A 624 17.78 -29.43 7.89
N VAL A 625 17.48 -28.13 8.14
CA VAL A 625 16.82 -27.23 7.20
C VAL A 625 17.71 -26.03 6.89
N GLN A 626 17.46 -25.41 5.76
CA GLN A 626 18.14 -24.19 5.35
C GLN A 626 17.40 -22.97 5.86
N TYR A 627 18.15 -21.92 6.16
CA TYR A 627 17.64 -20.63 6.61
C TYR A 627 17.78 -19.58 5.50
N ASP A 628 16.65 -18.97 5.12
CA ASP A 628 16.56 -17.98 4.03
C ASP A 628 16.43 -16.54 4.57
N GLY A 629 16.70 -16.34 5.86
CA GLY A 629 16.61 -15.03 6.50
C GLY A 629 15.20 -14.67 6.97
N LEU A 630 15.03 -13.36 7.24
CA LEU A 630 13.73 -12.78 7.59
C LEU A 630 12.96 -12.43 6.32
N GLY A 631 11.68 -12.79 6.28
CA GLY A 631 10.80 -12.41 5.20
C GLY A 631 9.36 -12.25 5.65
N THR A 632 8.55 -11.66 4.79
CA THR A 632 7.13 -11.45 5.05
C THR A 632 6.44 -12.77 5.38
N MET A 633 5.61 -12.76 6.44
CA MET A 633 4.78 -13.90 6.79
C MET A 633 3.84 -14.26 5.64
N SER A 634 3.87 -15.51 5.21
CA SER A 634 3.00 -16.03 4.16
C SER A 634 2.66 -17.50 4.36
N LYS A 635 1.48 -17.90 3.88
CA LYS A 635 1.04 -19.32 3.92
C LYS A 635 1.96 -20.20 3.08
N SER A 636 2.45 -19.69 1.94
CA SER A 636 3.32 -20.45 1.04
C SER A 636 4.69 -20.75 1.61
N LYS A 637 5.17 -19.94 2.56
CA LYS A 637 6.44 -20.13 3.26
C LYS A 637 6.28 -20.73 4.66
N ASN A 638 5.07 -21.06 5.06
CA ASN A 638 4.73 -21.63 6.37
C ASN A 638 5.37 -20.89 7.57
N ASN A 639 5.63 -19.59 7.44
CA ASN A 639 6.28 -18.78 8.48
C ASN A 639 5.30 -17.84 9.21
N GLY A 640 4.00 -18.07 9.06
CA GLY A 640 2.95 -17.32 9.73
C GLY A 640 2.73 -17.76 11.17
N VAL A 641 2.25 -16.83 12.00
CA VAL A 641 1.74 -17.09 13.35
C VAL A 641 0.21 -17.01 13.33
N ASP A 642 -0.46 -18.00 13.92
CA ASP A 642 -1.92 -18.01 14.03
C ASP A 642 -2.38 -17.06 15.14
N PRO A 643 -3.12 -15.97 14.79
CA PRO A 643 -3.65 -15.06 15.79
C PRO A 643 -4.56 -15.73 16.83
N GLN A 644 -5.28 -16.79 16.45
CA GLN A 644 -6.21 -17.48 17.34
C GLN A 644 -5.47 -18.11 18.53
N GLY A 645 -4.41 -18.88 18.27
CA GLY A 645 -3.62 -19.49 19.32
C GLY A 645 -2.94 -18.46 20.24
N LEU A 646 -2.56 -17.32 19.68
CA LEU A 646 -1.99 -16.21 20.44
C LEU A 646 -3.02 -15.59 21.39
N VAL A 647 -4.23 -15.31 20.89
CA VAL A 647 -5.33 -14.73 21.68
C VAL A 647 -5.78 -15.72 22.77
N GLU A 648 -5.89 -17.00 22.47
CA GLU A 648 -6.25 -18.02 23.47
C GLU A 648 -5.23 -18.12 24.60
N LYS A 649 -3.95 -17.98 24.30
CA LYS A 649 -2.87 -18.14 25.28
C LYS A 649 -2.61 -16.87 26.10
N TYR A 650 -2.63 -15.69 25.47
CA TYR A 650 -2.18 -14.43 26.09
C TYR A 650 -3.26 -13.34 26.12
N GLY A 651 -4.39 -13.54 25.44
CA GLY A 651 -5.44 -12.54 25.29
C GLY A 651 -5.24 -11.61 24.10
N ALA A 652 -6.35 -11.02 23.66
CA ALA A 652 -6.41 -10.07 22.53
C ALA A 652 -5.59 -8.81 22.80
N ASP A 653 -5.70 -8.24 24.01
CA ASP A 653 -4.97 -7.03 24.39
C ASP A 653 -3.45 -7.23 24.32
N THR A 654 -2.94 -8.42 24.62
CA THR A 654 -1.52 -8.73 24.47
C THR A 654 -1.08 -8.71 23.02
N ALA A 655 -1.86 -9.33 22.13
CA ALA A 655 -1.59 -9.33 20.69
C ALA A 655 -1.60 -7.90 20.13
N ARG A 656 -2.60 -7.10 20.49
CA ARG A 656 -2.73 -5.69 20.11
C ARG A 656 -1.56 -4.85 20.59
N LEU A 657 -1.21 -4.98 21.88
CA LEU A 657 -0.10 -4.24 22.48
C LEU A 657 1.24 -4.55 21.82
N PHE A 658 1.52 -5.83 21.57
CA PHE A 658 2.74 -6.25 20.89
C PHE A 658 2.85 -5.58 19.50
N MET A 659 1.76 -5.57 18.71
CA MET A 659 1.74 -4.92 17.39
C MET A 659 2.02 -3.42 17.46
N MET A 660 1.56 -2.75 18.51
CA MET A 660 1.72 -1.29 18.65
C MET A 660 3.05 -0.89 19.27
N PHE A 661 3.63 -1.75 20.11
CA PHE A 661 4.84 -1.41 20.86
C PHE A 661 6.13 -1.71 20.08
N THR A 662 6.17 -2.76 19.25
CA THR A 662 7.41 -3.29 18.66
C THR A 662 8.06 -2.34 17.67
N ALA A 663 7.27 -1.69 16.80
CA ALA A 663 7.77 -0.79 15.76
C ALA A 663 6.75 0.29 15.39
N PRO A 664 7.21 1.46 14.89
CA PRO A 664 6.33 2.43 14.27
C PRO A 664 5.47 1.79 13.14
N PRO A 665 4.25 2.27 12.89
CA PRO A 665 3.34 1.65 11.92
C PRO A 665 3.92 1.45 10.52
N GLU A 666 4.70 2.40 10.03
CA GLU A 666 5.27 2.41 8.68
C GLU A 666 6.48 1.48 8.51
N GLN A 667 7.11 1.07 9.62
CA GLN A 667 8.26 0.19 9.59
C GLN A 667 7.85 -1.28 9.67
N SER A 668 8.64 -2.16 9.06
CA SER A 668 8.46 -3.60 9.23
C SER A 668 8.71 -4.01 10.68
N LEU A 669 7.95 -5.01 11.12
CA LEU A 669 7.98 -5.58 12.45
C LEU A 669 8.52 -7.00 12.37
N GLU A 670 9.58 -7.30 13.12
CA GLU A 670 10.06 -8.66 13.30
C GLU A 670 9.26 -9.35 14.40
N TRP A 671 8.80 -10.56 14.16
CA TRP A 671 8.10 -11.35 15.15
C TRP A 671 9.03 -11.79 16.27
N SER A 672 8.54 -11.71 17.51
CA SER A 672 9.28 -12.14 18.70
C SER A 672 8.33 -12.68 19.76
N ASP A 673 8.45 -13.96 20.09
CA ASP A 673 7.68 -14.57 21.18
C ASP A 673 8.05 -13.99 22.55
N GLU A 674 9.30 -13.61 22.74
CA GLU A 674 9.76 -12.91 23.97
C GLU A 674 9.12 -11.53 24.07
N GLY A 675 8.95 -10.85 22.95
CA GLY A 675 8.25 -9.55 22.84
C GLY A 675 6.78 -9.68 23.24
N VAL A 676 6.10 -10.72 22.78
CA VAL A 676 4.71 -11.03 23.19
C VAL A 676 4.62 -11.28 24.70
N GLN A 677 5.51 -12.10 25.24
CA GLN A 677 5.56 -12.32 26.70
C GLN A 677 5.87 -11.02 27.47
N GLY A 678 6.70 -10.15 26.90
CA GLY A 678 6.98 -8.82 27.45
C GLY A 678 5.73 -7.95 27.54
N ALA A 679 4.91 -7.93 26.47
CA ALA A 679 3.64 -7.23 26.43
C ALA A 679 2.66 -7.79 27.49
N PHE A 680 2.55 -9.12 27.59
CA PHE A 680 1.73 -9.76 28.61
C PHE A 680 2.15 -9.42 30.04
N ARG A 681 3.46 -9.45 30.33
CA ARG A 681 4.00 -9.05 31.65
C ARG A 681 3.69 -7.60 31.97
N PHE A 682 3.73 -6.71 30.98
CA PHE A 682 3.40 -5.31 31.17
C PHE A 682 1.92 -5.11 31.54
N ILE A 683 0.99 -5.76 30.85
CA ILE A 683 -0.45 -5.72 31.19
C ILE A 683 -0.68 -6.23 32.62
N ARG A 684 -0.05 -7.35 33.00
CA ARG A 684 -0.14 -7.88 34.36
C ARG A 684 0.41 -6.93 35.42
N ARG A 685 1.44 -6.16 35.08
CA ARG A 685 1.99 -5.14 36.00
C ARG A 685 1.02 -3.97 36.18
N LEU A 686 0.35 -3.52 35.12
CA LEU A 686 -0.71 -2.51 35.21
C LEU A 686 -1.87 -3.03 36.07
N TRP A 687 -2.33 -4.26 35.82
CA TRP A 687 -3.36 -4.93 36.59
C TRP A 687 -3.04 -4.96 38.09
N LYS A 688 -1.82 -5.41 38.43
CA LYS A 688 -1.35 -5.49 39.80
C LYS A 688 -1.27 -4.13 40.49
N ALA A 689 -0.80 -3.10 39.80
CA ALA A 689 -0.74 -1.75 40.35
C ALA A 689 -2.13 -1.20 40.72
N VAL A 690 -3.15 -1.43 39.88
CA VAL A 690 -4.54 -1.05 40.19
C VAL A 690 -5.07 -1.93 41.33
N TYR A 691 -4.89 -3.26 41.29
CA TYR A 691 -5.32 -4.18 42.34
C TYR A 691 -4.79 -3.75 43.73
N ASP A 692 -3.50 -3.47 43.84
CA ASP A 692 -2.87 -3.06 45.10
C ASP A 692 -3.43 -1.72 45.61
N HIS A 693 -3.71 -0.79 44.68
CA HIS A 693 -4.26 0.52 44.99
C HIS A 693 -5.68 0.44 45.52
N VAL A 694 -6.58 -0.24 44.77
CA VAL A 694 -8.01 -0.35 45.15
C VAL A 694 -8.24 -1.24 46.38
N GLY A 695 -7.36 -2.21 46.59
CA GLY A 695 -7.40 -3.11 47.77
C GLY A 695 -7.28 -2.37 49.11
N VAL A 696 -6.77 -1.16 49.10
CA VAL A 696 -6.70 -0.30 50.31
C VAL A 696 -8.02 0.43 50.58
N GLY A 697 -8.96 0.39 49.68
CA GLY A 697 -10.23 1.12 49.71
C GLY A 697 -10.26 2.37 48.85
N PRO A 698 -11.35 3.13 48.81
CA PRO A 698 -11.47 4.33 47.98
C PRO A 698 -10.38 5.36 48.24
N ALA A 699 -9.87 5.99 47.21
CA ALA A 699 -8.93 7.08 47.32
C ALA A 699 -9.66 8.38 47.72
N PRO A 700 -9.05 9.23 48.58
CA PRO A 700 -9.63 10.53 48.85
C PRO A 700 -9.53 11.49 47.66
N ALA A 701 -10.29 12.60 47.73
CA ALA A 701 -10.19 13.64 46.71
C ALA A 701 -8.80 14.30 46.69
N LEU A 702 -8.31 14.63 45.52
CA LEU A 702 -7.03 15.29 45.31
C LEU A 702 -7.12 16.78 45.67
N GLU A 703 -6.31 17.21 46.66
CA GLU A 703 -6.16 18.62 47.08
C GLU A 703 -4.92 19.23 46.43
N ARG A 704 -5.07 19.84 45.27
CA ARG A 704 -3.96 20.33 44.42
C ARG A 704 -3.04 21.35 45.12
N GLY A 705 -3.58 22.16 46.00
CA GLY A 705 -2.85 23.23 46.71
C GLY A 705 -1.92 22.78 47.85
N ALA A 706 -2.04 21.51 48.29
CA ALA A 706 -1.36 21.00 49.50
C ALA A 706 -0.36 19.85 49.23
N LEU A 707 0.08 19.71 47.99
CA LEU A 707 0.91 18.59 47.55
C LEU A 707 2.39 18.77 47.97
N SER A 708 2.98 17.72 48.52
CA SER A 708 4.44 17.63 48.76
C SER A 708 5.21 17.58 47.43
N THR A 709 6.49 17.81 47.44
CA THR A 709 7.37 17.75 46.26
C THR A 709 7.27 16.39 45.55
N ALA A 710 7.33 15.28 46.30
CA ALA A 710 7.21 13.92 45.72
C ALA A 710 5.86 13.68 45.06
N GLN A 711 4.76 14.17 45.63
CA GLN A 711 3.43 14.12 45.06
C GLN A 711 3.31 14.97 43.79
N LYS A 712 3.87 16.17 43.78
CA LYS A 712 3.94 17.03 42.58
C LYS A 712 4.76 16.35 41.46
N ASP A 713 5.87 15.68 41.80
CA ASP A 713 6.73 15.00 40.83
C ASP A 713 6.02 13.82 40.16
N LEU A 714 5.28 12.99 40.92
CA LEU A 714 4.49 11.89 40.35
C LEU A 714 3.38 12.44 39.48
N ARG A 715 2.68 13.49 39.93
CA ARG A 715 1.62 14.13 39.16
C ARG A 715 2.16 14.74 37.86
N ARG A 716 3.34 15.36 37.93
CA ARG A 716 4.04 15.88 36.73
C ARG A 716 4.34 14.77 35.77
N SER A 717 4.87 13.65 36.22
CA SER A 717 5.15 12.47 35.38
C SER A 717 3.89 11.94 34.70
N ALA A 718 2.76 11.92 35.43
CA ALA A 718 1.48 11.50 34.85
C ALA A 718 1.01 12.42 33.71
N HIS A 719 1.04 13.74 33.91
CA HIS A 719 0.62 14.69 32.88
C HIS A 719 1.61 14.84 31.73
N GLN A 720 2.91 14.60 31.96
CA GLN A 720 3.91 14.49 30.89
C GLN A 720 3.65 13.25 30.02
N ALA A 721 3.34 12.11 30.63
CA ALA A 721 2.97 10.90 29.91
C ALA A 721 1.69 11.11 29.08
N LEU A 722 0.65 11.74 29.67
CA LEU A 722 -0.58 12.08 28.98
C LEU A 722 -0.32 12.98 27.75
N ALA A 723 0.45 14.06 27.92
CA ALA A 723 0.79 14.99 26.86
C ALA A 723 1.53 14.27 25.72
N LYS A 724 2.49 13.42 26.08
CA LYS A 724 3.26 12.64 25.12
C LYS A 724 2.39 11.62 24.37
N VAL A 725 1.55 10.86 25.05
CA VAL A 725 0.65 9.88 24.44
C VAL A 725 -0.34 10.57 23.51
N THR A 726 -0.88 11.73 23.92
CA THR A 726 -1.79 12.54 23.09
C THR A 726 -1.13 12.95 21.76
N ASP A 727 0.11 13.44 21.80
CA ASP A 727 0.87 13.82 20.60
C ASP A 727 1.28 12.60 19.77
N ASP A 728 1.77 11.53 20.41
CA ASP A 728 2.24 10.32 19.74
C ASP A 728 1.10 9.58 18.99
N ILE A 729 -0.12 9.51 19.56
CA ILE A 729 -1.27 8.91 18.89
C ILE A 729 -1.88 9.87 17.86
N GLY A 730 -2.16 11.11 18.25
CA GLY A 730 -2.96 12.04 17.46
C GLY A 730 -2.23 12.63 16.27
N ARG A 731 -0.97 13.00 16.44
CA ARG A 731 -0.18 13.69 15.41
C ARG A 731 0.94 12.84 14.83
N ARG A 732 1.79 12.26 15.69
CA ARG A 732 3.00 11.56 15.24
C ARG A 732 2.75 10.13 14.79
N ARG A 733 1.67 9.51 15.28
CA ARG A 733 1.32 8.09 15.03
C ARG A 733 2.44 7.12 15.41
N THR A 734 3.19 7.45 16.48
CA THR A 734 4.29 6.64 17.03
C THR A 734 3.81 5.90 18.27
N PHE A 735 3.01 4.84 18.09
CA PHE A 735 2.37 4.10 19.19
C PHE A 735 3.36 3.46 20.14
N ASN A 736 4.50 3.02 19.66
CA ASN A 736 5.57 2.44 20.46
C ASN A 736 6.11 3.42 21.52
N THR A 737 6.27 4.71 21.18
CA THR A 737 6.70 5.73 22.13
C THR A 737 5.59 6.14 23.10
N ALA A 738 4.32 6.06 22.67
CA ALA A 738 3.17 6.24 23.55
C ALA A 738 3.14 5.15 24.65
N VAL A 739 3.28 3.88 24.26
CA VAL A 739 3.38 2.76 25.23
C VAL A 739 4.55 2.93 26.17
N ALA A 740 5.73 3.32 25.65
CA ALA A 740 6.90 3.55 26.48
C ALA A 740 6.68 4.64 27.54
N ALA A 741 5.98 5.73 27.20
CA ALA A 741 5.66 6.79 28.16
C ALA A 741 4.79 6.28 29.33
N VAL A 742 3.84 5.39 29.06
CA VAL A 742 3.03 4.78 30.13
C VAL A 742 3.84 3.76 30.92
N MET A 743 4.78 3.03 30.30
CA MET A 743 5.70 2.16 31.04
C MET A 743 6.56 2.96 32.02
N GLU A 744 7.04 4.13 31.64
CA GLU A 744 7.78 5.05 32.50
C GLU A 744 6.92 5.58 33.65
N LEU A 745 5.66 5.94 33.36
CA LEU A 745 4.70 6.34 34.40
C LEU A 745 4.45 5.22 35.41
N LEU A 746 4.25 3.98 34.96
CA LEU A 746 4.10 2.85 35.88
C LEU A 746 5.35 2.58 36.71
N ASN A 747 6.56 2.85 36.18
CA ASN A 747 7.78 2.79 36.97
C ASN A 747 7.85 3.88 38.05
N ALA A 748 7.35 5.09 37.74
CA ALA A 748 7.25 6.18 38.71
C ALA A 748 6.26 5.86 39.84
N ILE A 749 5.07 5.34 39.48
CA ILE A 749 4.06 4.88 40.45
C ILE A 749 4.65 3.79 41.38
N GLY A 750 5.36 2.80 40.78
CA GLY A 750 5.94 1.70 41.57
C GLY A 750 7.07 2.12 42.51
N LYS A 751 7.72 3.25 42.28
CA LYS A 751 8.75 3.83 43.16
C LYS A 751 8.19 4.79 44.21
N PHE A 752 6.92 5.18 44.06
CA PHE A 752 6.28 6.12 44.95
C PHE A 752 5.79 5.43 46.23
N ASP A 753 6.34 5.78 47.36
CA ASP A 753 6.11 5.12 48.64
C ASP A 753 5.21 5.90 49.64
N ASP A 754 4.77 7.11 49.27
CA ASP A 754 3.86 7.91 50.10
C ASP A 754 2.45 7.33 50.13
N ARG A 755 2.07 6.82 51.33
CA ARG A 755 0.77 6.21 51.58
C ARG A 755 -0.22 7.15 52.27
N SER A 756 0.12 8.42 52.41
CA SER A 756 -0.77 9.45 52.97
C SER A 756 -2.06 9.57 52.13
N PRO A 757 -3.10 10.15 52.66
CA PRO A 757 -4.32 10.42 51.93
C PRO A 757 -4.07 11.13 50.60
N GLN A 758 -3.23 12.18 50.56
CA GLN A 758 -2.91 12.87 49.30
C GLN A 758 -1.94 12.08 48.39
N GLY A 759 -1.03 11.29 48.97
CA GLY A 759 -0.21 10.36 48.20
C GLY A 759 -1.08 9.35 47.46
N ARG A 760 -2.12 8.80 48.10
CA ARG A 760 -3.10 7.91 47.45
C ARG A 760 -3.94 8.61 46.37
N ALA A 761 -4.34 9.86 46.62
CA ALA A 761 -5.10 10.63 45.61
C ALA A 761 -4.29 10.89 44.33
N VAL A 762 -2.97 11.19 44.50
CA VAL A 762 -2.08 11.35 43.32
C VAL A 762 -1.83 10.03 42.59
N VAL A 763 -1.74 8.89 43.30
CA VAL A 763 -1.62 7.56 42.68
C VAL A 763 -2.90 7.22 41.91
N GLN A 764 -4.08 7.54 42.45
CA GLN A 764 -5.36 7.37 41.75
C GLN A 764 -5.36 8.13 40.42
N GLU A 765 -5.05 9.46 40.44
CA GLU A 765 -4.98 10.25 39.20
C GLU A 765 -3.96 9.67 38.21
N ALA A 766 -2.80 9.23 38.68
CA ALA A 766 -1.76 8.65 37.82
C ALA A 766 -2.17 7.32 37.19
N LEU A 767 -2.90 6.46 37.92
CA LEU A 767 -3.44 5.19 37.41
C LEU A 767 -4.59 5.43 36.43
N GLU A 768 -5.47 6.38 36.71
CA GLU A 768 -6.55 6.80 35.79
C GLU A 768 -5.96 7.30 34.46
N ILE A 769 -4.94 8.15 34.50
CA ILE A 769 -4.22 8.61 33.31
C ILE A 769 -3.57 7.43 32.57
N ALA A 770 -2.93 6.50 33.28
CA ALA A 770 -2.31 5.33 32.64
C ALA A 770 -3.34 4.44 31.94
N VAL A 771 -4.49 4.19 32.57
CA VAL A 771 -5.58 3.39 32.01
C VAL A 771 -6.20 4.07 30.78
N ILE A 772 -6.51 5.36 30.85
CA ILE A 772 -7.05 6.12 29.72
C ILE A 772 -6.04 6.14 28.57
N ALA A 773 -4.78 6.45 28.85
CA ALA A 773 -3.73 6.55 27.84
C ALA A 773 -3.50 5.23 27.07
N LEU A 774 -3.68 4.08 27.73
CA LEU A 774 -3.54 2.75 27.11
C LEU A 774 -4.83 2.23 26.48
N SER A 775 -5.99 2.78 26.83
CA SER A 775 -7.29 2.23 26.43
C SER A 775 -7.50 2.08 24.93
N PRO A 776 -6.95 2.94 24.03
CA PRO A 776 -7.05 2.69 22.60
C PRO A 776 -6.31 1.41 22.14
N MET A 777 -5.26 1.01 22.83
CA MET A 777 -4.39 -0.11 22.46
C MET A 777 -4.83 -1.42 23.12
N VAL A 778 -5.19 -1.36 24.42
CA VAL A 778 -5.57 -2.51 25.25
C VAL A 778 -6.95 -2.27 25.88
N PRO A 779 -8.01 -2.22 25.06
CA PRO A 779 -9.31 -1.69 25.48
C PRO A 779 -10.04 -2.58 26.49
N HIS A 780 -9.83 -3.89 26.48
CA HIS A 780 -10.56 -4.79 27.36
C HIS A 780 -10.08 -4.65 28.81
N VAL A 781 -8.79 -4.74 29.04
CA VAL A 781 -8.22 -4.61 30.39
C VAL A 781 -8.46 -3.21 30.93
N CYS A 782 -8.32 -2.17 30.10
CA CYS A 782 -8.58 -0.79 30.53
C CYS A 782 -10.04 -0.54 30.87
N HIS A 783 -10.99 -1.14 30.13
CA HIS A 783 -12.42 -1.07 30.46
C HIS A 783 -12.71 -1.61 31.85
N THR A 784 -12.15 -2.76 32.21
CA THR A 784 -12.30 -3.33 33.54
C THR A 784 -11.60 -2.49 34.61
N LEU A 785 -10.36 -2.10 34.38
CA LEU A 785 -9.58 -1.31 35.34
C LEU A 785 -10.20 0.06 35.65
N TRP A 786 -10.87 0.66 34.68
CA TRP A 786 -11.62 1.91 34.85
C TRP A 786 -12.75 1.76 35.86
N HIS A 787 -13.54 0.69 35.72
CA HIS A 787 -14.60 0.39 36.69
C HIS A 787 -14.04 0.07 38.08
N GLU A 788 -12.95 -0.67 38.17
CA GLU A 788 -12.30 -1.00 39.46
C GLU A 788 -11.71 0.23 40.16
N LEU A 789 -11.31 1.26 39.39
CA LEU A 789 -10.88 2.56 39.93
C LEU A 789 -12.06 3.41 40.46
N GLY A 790 -13.29 2.92 40.35
CA GLY A 790 -14.48 3.56 40.95
C GLY A 790 -15.34 4.35 39.97
N HIS A 791 -15.16 4.24 38.67
CA HIS A 791 -15.91 4.95 37.63
C HIS A 791 -17.10 4.11 37.15
N PRO A 792 -18.33 4.59 37.20
CA PRO A 792 -19.51 3.84 36.77
C PRO A 792 -19.73 3.86 35.25
N GLU A 793 -19.22 4.89 34.57
CA GLU A 793 -19.35 5.04 33.13
C GLU A 793 -18.40 4.12 32.37
N ALA A 794 -18.79 3.66 31.18
CA ALA A 794 -17.93 2.85 30.33
C ALA A 794 -16.78 3.69 29.76
N LEU A 795 -15.56 3.18 29.83
CA LEU A 795 -14.36 3.89 29.39
C LEU A 795 -14.42 4.36 27.92
N ILE A 796 -15.15 3.65 27.08
CA ILE A 796 -15.33 4.02 25.66
C ILE A 796 -16.09 5.35 25.47
N ASP A 797 -16.86 5.76 26.47
CA ASP A 797 -17.66 6.98 26.46
C ASP A 797 -17.00 8.14 27.23
N VAL A 798 -15.84 7.88 27.84
CA VAL A 798 -15.05 8.88 28.56
C VAL A 798 -14.29 9.77 27.57
N CYS A 799 -14.35 11.08 27.80
CA CYS A 799 -13.57 12.03 27.02
C CYS A 799 -12.07 11.93 27.32
N TRP A 800 -11.26 12.11 26.30
CA TRP A 800 -9.81 12.19 26.47
C TRP A 800 -9.45 13.38 27.37
N PRO A 801 -8.70 13.15 28.47
CA PRO A 801 -8.47 14.19 29.45
C PRO A 801 -7.56 15.29 28.93
N ALA A 802 -7.80 16.51 29.39
CA ALA A 802 -6.88 17.61 29.15
C ALA A 802 -5.63 17.49 30.03
N VAL A 803 -4.52 17.90 29.49
CA VAL A 803 -3.25 18.01 30.26
C VAL A 803 -3.39 19.17 31.23
N ASP A 804 -3.17 18.91 32.53
CA ASP A 804 -3.08 19.98 33.53
C ASP A 804 -1.71 20.67 33.42
N THR A 805 -1.74 21.92 32.94
CA THR A 805 -0.51 22.71 32.74
C THR A 805 0.17 23.12 34.07
N GLU A 806 -0.59 23.24 35.17
CA GLU A 806 -0.04 23.51 36.49
C GLU A 806 0.74 22.30 37.00
N ALA A 807 0.30 21.06 36.67
CA ALA A 807 1.04 19.86 37.03
C ALA A 807 2.38 19.76 36.28
N LEU A 808 2.50 20.38 35.11
CA LEU A 808 3.75 20.41 34.33
C LEU A 808 4.75 21.44 34.85
N ALA A 809 4.33 22.38 35.71
CA ALA A 809 5.21 23.38 36.27
C ALA A 809 6.33 22.72 37.07
N GLN A 810 7.54 23.18 36.89
CA GLN A 810 8.70 22.74 37.64
C GLN A 810 9.06 23.81 38.63
N ASP A 811 9.03 23.49 39.93
CA ASP A 811 9.53 24.40 40.97
C ASP A 811 11.07 24.43 40.96
N ALA A 812 11.71 23.34 40.56
CA ALA A 812 13.15 23.21 40.48
C ALA A 812 13.61 22.39 39.27
N ILE A 813 14.79 22.68 38.79
CA ILE A 813 15.41 21.94 37.68
C ILE A 813 16.76 21.34 38.13
N THR A 814 17.05 20.15 37.61
CA THR A 814 18.34 19.51 37.80
C THR A 814 19.26 19.84 36.65
N LEU A 815 20.39 20.49 36.95
CA LEU A 815 21.42 20.84 36.01
C LEU A 815 22.62 19.91 36.15
N VAL A 816 23.12 19.45 35.05
CA VAL A 816 24.37 18.70 34.99
C VAL A 816 25.52 19.63 35.22
N VAL A 817 26.44 19.29 36.13
CA VAL A 817 27.66 20.05 36.38
C VAL A 817 28.86 19.30 35.78
N GLN A 818 29.53 20.00 34.90
CA GLN A 818 30.76 19.54 34.28
C GLN A 818 31.98 20.31 34.89
N VAL A 819 33.09 19.65 34.97
CA VAL A 819 34.40 20.30 35.26
C VAL A 819 35.31 19.98 34.08
N ASN A 820 35.79 21.03 33.39
CA ASN A 820 36.58 20.93 32.16
C ASN A 820 35.88 20.01 31.09
N GLY A 821 34.56 20.15 30.92
CA GLY A 821 33.76 19.40 29.94
C GLY A 821 33.43 17.96 30.34
N LYS A 822 33.87 17.47 31.51
CA LYS A 822 33.54 16.11 32.00
C LYS A 822 32.47 16.18 33.10
N LEU A 823 31.45 15.35 33.01
CA LEU A 823 30.41 15.23 34.04
C LEU A 823 31.00 14.90 35.40
N ARG A 824 30.69 15.72 36.42
CA ARG A 824 31.22 15.56 37.80
C ARG A 824 30.18 15.63 38.89
N GLY A 825 28.98 16.16 38.57
CA GLY A 825 27.91 16.25 39.56
C GLY A 825 26.61 16.73 38.92
N GLN A 826 25.57 16.84 39.74
CA GLN A 826 24.29 17.41 39.40
C GLN A 826 23.84 18.34 40.54
N ILE A 827 23.19 19.44 40.19
CA ILE A 827 22.60 20.35 41.15
C ILE A 827 21.11 20.52 40.86
N THR A 828 20.33 20.66 41.89
CA THR A 828 18.93 21.03 41.80
C THR A 828 18.77 22.46 42.25
N VAL A 829 18.24 23.32 41.39
CA VAL A 829 18.01 24.74 41.62
C VAL A 829 16.59 25.14 41.26
N PRO A 830 16.01 26.17 41.90
CA PRO A 830 14.72 26.70 41.46
C PRO A 830 14.76 27.06 39.96
N VAL A 831 13.61 26.85 39.22
CA VAL A 831 13.54 27.18 37.79
C VAL A 831 13.83 28.64 37.52
N GLU A 832 13.41 29.51 38.43
CA GLU A 832 13.62 30.96 38.39
C GLU A 832 14.96 31.40 39.00
N ALA A 833 15.84 30.41 39.31
CA ALA A 833 17.13 30.76 39.88
C ALA A 833 17.97 31.58 38.89
N ASP A 834 18.49 32.70 39.39
CA ASP A 834 19.42 33.52 38.61
C ASP A 834 20.76 32.80 38.42
N GLU A 835 21.57 33.31 37.52
CA GLU A 835 22.84 32.70 37.18
C GLU A 835 23.79 32.64 38.39
N ALA A 836 23.69 33.60 39.31
CA ALA A 836 24.51 33.65 40.51
C ALA A 836 24.16 32.49 41.46
N THR A 837 22.87 32.23 41.68
CA THR A 837 22.38 31.10 42.46
C THR A 837 22.81 29.75 41.85
N VAL A 838 22.68 29.63 40.53
CA VAL A 838 23.09 28.40 39.80
C VAL A 838 24.59 28.16 39.91
N ARG A 839 25.42 29.18 39.78
CA ARG A 839 26.86 29.11 39.94
C ARG A 839 27.26 28.72 41.38
N ALA A 840 26.62 29.36 42.41
CA ALA A 840 26.83 29.04 43.79
C ALA A 840 26.50 27.58 44.12
N ALA A 841 25.35 27.10 43.67
CA ALA A 841 24.95 25.71 43.84
C ALA A 841 25.95 24.74 43.19
N ALA A 842 26.41 25.03 41.97
CA ALA A 842 27.38 24.19 41.25
C ALA A 842 28.72 24.10 41.98
N LEU A 843 29.18 25.16 42.59
CA LEU A 843 30.41 25.16 43.37
C LEU A 843 30.22 24.54 44.76
N ALA A 844 29.03 24.56 45.33
CA ALA A 844 28.71 23.94 46.61
C ALA A 844 28.59 22.42 46.53
N GLU A 845 28.31 21.88 45.34
CA GLU A 845 28.13 20.43 45.15
C GLU A 845 29.41 19.65 45.51
N GLU A 846 29.32 18.70 46.45
CA GLU A 846 30.46 17.98 47.03
C GLU A 846 31.28 17.23 45.96
N SER A 847 30.60 16.58 45.03
CA SER A 847 31.24 15.86 43.92
C SER A 847 32.00 16.78 42.97
N VAL A 848 31.52 18.00 42.75
CA VAL A 848 32.17 19.04 41.93
C VAL A 848 33.37 19.65 42.66
N ARG A 849 33.24 19.95 43.98
CA ARG A 849 34.30 20.52 44.80
C ARG A 849 35.59 19.70 44.80
N LYS A 850 35.45 18.37 44.75
CA LYS A 850 36.61 17.44 44.69
C LYS A 850 37.47 17.67 43.42
N PHE A 851 36.91 18.21 42.36
CA PHE A 851 37.59 18.45 41.09
C PHE A 851 37.95 19.93 40.88
N VAL A 852 37.25 20.85 41.54
CA VAL A 852 37.54 22.30 41.46
C VAL A 852 38.73 22.68 42.37
N GLY A 853 38.86 22.02 43.55
CA GLY A 853 39.89 22.32 44.52
C GLY A 853 39.64 23.62 45.29
N GLU A 854 40.70 24.16 45.95
CA GLU A 854 40.61 25.41 46.74
C GLU A 854 40.78 26.68 45.89
N ALA A 855 41.30 26.57 44.68
CA ALA A 855 41.53 27.73 43.79
C ALA A 855 40.23 28.19 43.11
N PRO A 856 40.00 29.49 42.90
CA PRO A 856 38.84 29.97 42.21
C PRO A 856 38.84 29.51 40.75
N PRO A 857 37.70 29.09 40.21
CA PRO A 857 37.61 28.60 38.82
C PRO A 857 37.88 29.76 37.84
N LYS A 858 38.56 29.46 36.73
CA LYS A 858 38.90 30.42 35.69
C LYS A 858 37.65 30.96 35.01
N LYS A 859 36.66 30.10 34.79
CA LYS A 859 35.41 30.46 34.12
C LYS A 859 34.31 29.49 34.55
N ILE A 860 33.08 30.01 34.73
CA ILE A 860 31.87 29.19 34.88
C ILE A 860 30.92 29.58 33.75
N VAL A 861 30.55 28.62 32.94
CA VAL A 861 29.59 28.77 31.84
C VAL A 861 28.30 28.10 32.25
N VAL A 862 27.24 28.89 32.41
CA VAL A 862 25.90 28.39 32.67
C VAL A 862 25.15 28.34 31.34
N VAL A 863 24.75 27.16 30.92
CA VAL A 863 23.81 26.98 29.77
C VAL A 863 22.44 26.86 30.38
N PRO A 864 21.54 27.83 30.14
CA PRO A 864 20.25 27.89 30.80
C PRO A 864 19.47 26.57 30.61
N ARG A 865 18.92 26.05 31.69
CA ARG A 865 18.13 24.81 31.75
C ARG A 865 18.83 23.53 31.24
N LYS A 866 20.14 23.53 31.03
CA LYS A 866 20.87 22.36 30.52
C LYS A 866 22.04 21.93 31.42
N LEU A 867 23.03 22.76 31.57
CA LEU A 867 24.22 22.39 32.29
C LEU A 867 25.01 23.61 32.81
N VAL A 868 25.88 23.33 33.79
CA VAL A 868 26.92 24.27 34.23
C VAL A 868 28.27 23.64 33.92
N ASN A 869 29.19 24.36 33.26
CA ASN A 869 30.55 23.91 33.04
C ASN A 869 31.52 24.79 33.81
N VAL A 870 32.22 24.23 34.77
CA VAL A 870 33.24 24.88 35.60
C VAL A 870 34.59 24.60 34.94
N VAL A 871 35.34 25.64 34.59
CA VAL A 871 36.69 25.57 34.02
C VAL A 871 37.68 25.94 35.09
N VAL A 872 38.53 25.01 35.45
CA VAL A 872 39.59 25.16 36.46
C VAL A 872 40.96 25.19 35.82
#